data_cf457cb5d88f391de1f5d0c64934761c
#
_entry.id   cf457cb5d88f391de1f5d0c64934761c
#
_cell.length_a   1.000
_cell.length_b   1.000
_cell.length_c   1.000
_cell.angle_alpha   90.00
_cell.angle_beta   90.00
_cell.angle_gamma   90.00
#
_symmetry.space_group_name_H-M   'P 1'
#
loop_
_entity.id
_entity.type
_entity.pdbx_description
1 polymer ?
#
loop_
_entity_poly.entity_id
_entity_poly.type
_entity_poly.pdbx_seq_one_letter_code
_entity_poly.pdbx_strand_id
1 'polypeptide(L)'
;MLVLFLVVSLVGVGTFLYLYATTKLPDPNSDFTTNTTFIYYNDGQEQLGSLAVQNRITLEYDKMPQVMKDAVVAAENSTFFTDPGFSLPGMFRGLWTIARGGDVQGGSTITQQYIKILYLSSERTAGRKIRELILAMKMGREVPKEKILEGYLNTIYFGRGAYGIEAAAKSYFLKSASELSLSEAATLAAILNTPAGLNPSAGEKSRERLLGRYQYVLDQMLANGYITQADHDAAHPALPEFPEVPVSDRYGGPKGFLVAQVEQELSNLGYSDAEVQGGGLKVITTLDKNMQDAAVATAQKYTEEAATKAKPKQDASQLHVAISSVDTATGGVLAMYGGPDYTTNSRNWSTTPRPAASTFKSFATVAGLRNGYSLDSTLKGDTFTPRGEGVPVRNEFSEQYGDVTLRKAVAESINTAFVDMTESMNNGPAAVIKAANDAGAPTGAGWDANNRIALGAAEVSPLNMANAYASLADSGKRKETHFVAKVLDRNGNTVYEAKNEATQAIEENVAANVTDALTSVVEEGTGAKASQLNRPVAGKTGTNGVDDTITSAWFVGYTRQISTAVMYVAGDSGNENLDAYKKPGDKTFFGSGYPLTTWVEYMQTATKGQEVKQFDKAKPIQGKSIAPSESPSPSVQPSQSQSAHPSPSGQPTEESSA
;
A
#
# COMPACT_ATOMS: atom_id res chain seq x y z
N MET A 1 38.12 -29.10 27.65
CA MET A 1 37.78 -27.71 27.31
C MET A 1 38.94 -27.00 26.58
N LEU A 2 40.14 -26.89 27.13
CA LEU A 2 41.28 -26.18 26.49
C LEU A 2 41.72 -26.78 25.15
N VAL A 3 41.81 -28.13 25.05
CA VAL A 3 42.16 -28.84 23.81
C VAL A 3 41.09 -28.64 22.72
N LEU A 4 39.80 -28.69 23.08
CA LEU A 4 38.68 -28.42 22.15
C LEU A 4 38.71 -26.98 21.65
N PHE A 5 38.99 -26.01 22.52
CA PHE A 5 39.16 -24.60 22.15
C PHE A 5 40.33 -24.39 21.19
N LEU A 6 41.46 -25.05 21.45
CA LEU A 6 42.66 -25.01 20.57
C LEU A 6 42.37 -25.62 19.19
N VAL A 7 41.68 -26.75 19.13
CA VAL A 7 41.30 -27.40 17.86
C VAL A 7 40.34 -26.53 17.06
N VAL A 8 39.30 -25.99 17.70
CA VAL A 8 38.33 -25.09 17.05
C VAL A 8 39.05 -23.82 16.54
N SER A 9 39.99 -23.26 17.33
CA SER A 9 40.78 -22.08 16.92
C SER A 9 41.70 -22.40 15.74
N LEU A 10 42.37 -23.56 15.71
CA LEU A 10 43.20 -23.98 14.59
C LEU A 10 42.43 -24.23 13.32
N VAL A 11 41.27 -24.88 13.41
CA VAL A 11 40.35 -25.07 12.27
C VAL A 11 39.84 -23.73 11.78
N GLY A 12 39.46 -22.81 12.68
CA GLY A 12 39.02 -21.45 12.33
C GLY A 12 40.10 -20.66 11.58
N VAL A 13 41.33 -20.68 12.09
CA VAL A 13 42.47 -20.01 11.44
C VAL A 13 42.80 -20.66 10.10
N GLY A 14 42.80 -22.00 10.02
CA GLY A 14 43.05 -22.71 8.76
C GLY A 14 42.00 -22.40 7.69
N THR A 15 40.71 -22.39 8.08
CA THR A 15 39.60 -22.01 7.19
C THR A 15 39.72 -20.56 6.72
N PHE A 16 40.05 -19.66 7.64
CA PHE A 16 40.28 -18.25 7.30
C PHE A 16 41.42 -18.07 6.30
N LEU A 17 42.56 -18.71 6.52
CA LEU A 17 43.73 -18.64 5.61
C LEU A 17 43.41 -19.25 4.24
N TYR A 18 42.66 -20.35 4.20
CA TYR A 18 42.19 -20.95 2.96
C TYR A 18 41.29 -20.01 2.19
N LEU A 19 40.24 -19.46 2.84
CA LEU A 19 39.35 -18.49 2.23
C LEU A 19 40.06 -17.22 1.78
N TYR A 20 41.02 -16.72 2.59
CA TYR A 20 41.85 -15.57 2.23
C TYR A 20 42.69 -15.84 0.98
N ALA A 21 43.31 -17.02 0.86
CA ALA A 21 44.13 -17.39 -0.29
C ALA A 21 43.30 -17.58 -1.58
N THR A 22 42.10 -18.18 -1.45
CA THR A 22 41.27 -18.56 -2.61
C THR A 22 40.34 -17.44 -3.09
N THR A 23 40.02 -16.45 -2.25
CA THR A 23 39.15 -15.34 -2.63
C THR A 23 39.94 -14.32 -3.46
N LYS A 24 39.57 -14.10 -4.71
CA LYS A 24 40.14 -13.09 -5.60
C LYS A 24 39.44 -11.73 -5.43
N LEU A 25 40.24 -10.64 -5.48
CA LEU A 25 39.64 -9.30 -5.62
C LEU A 25 39.04 -9.16 -7.02
N PRO A 26 37.82 -8.63 -7.18
CA PRO A 26 37.28 -8.29 -8.49
C PRO A 26 38.02 -7.08 -9.05
N ASP A 27 38.06 -6.97 -10.37
CA ASP A 27 38.50 -5.74 -11.02
C ASP A 27 37.42 -4.67 -10.84
N PRO A 28 37.70 -3.56 -10.12
CA PRO A 28 36.70 -2.51 -9.89
C PRO A 28 36.12 -1.90 -11.16
N ASN A 29 36.83 -2.02 -12.30
CA ASN A 29 36.40 -1.41 -13.57
C ASN A 29 35.69 -2.38 -14.52
N SER A 30 35.85 -3.71 -14.34
CA SER A 30 35.26 -4.69 -15.26
C SER A 30 33.80 -5.03 -14.96
N ASP A 31 33.36 -4.91 -13.69
CA ASP A 31 32.04 -5.38 -13.25
C ASP A 31 30.97 -4.28 -13.14
N PHE A 32 31.34 -3.02 -13.38
CA PHE A 32 30.42 -1.87 -13.19
C PHE A 32 29.79 -1.31 -14.47
N THR A 33 30.04 -1.91 -15.62
CA THR A 33 29.32 -1.57 -16.85
C THR A 33 27.90 -2.16 -16.79
N THR A 34 26.95 -1.30 -16.42
CA THR A 34 25.49 -1.52 -16.58
C THR A 34 24.80 -2.51 -15.64
N ASN A 35 24.74 -2.22 -14.36
CA ASN A 35 23.91 -2.97 -13.43
C ASN A 35 22.55 -2.26 -13.21
N THR A 36 21.86 -1.94 -14.28
CA THR A 36 20.50 -1.41 -14.23
C THR A 36 19.55 -2.50 -13.77
N THR A 37 18.75 -2.23 -12.75
CA THR A 37 17.61 -3.07 -12.42
C THR A 37 16.45 -2.72 -13.34
N PHE A 38 15.88 -3.74 -13.95
CA PHE A 38 14.72 -3.62 -14.82
C PHE A 38 13.50 -4.27 -14.20
N ILE A 39 12.37 -3.60 -14.34
CA ILE A 39 11.06 -4.11 -13.92
C ILE A 39 10.29 -4.52 -15.17
N TYR A 40 9.79 -5.74 -15.17
CA TYR A 40 9.03 -6.34 -16.28
C TYR A 40 7.60 -6.65 -15.86
N TYR A 41 6.69 -6.65 -16.82
CA TYR A 41 5.38 -7.25 -16.65
C TYR A 41 5.47 -8.76 -16.40
N ASN A 42 4.37 -9.40 -16.15
CA ASN A 42 4.28 -10.82 -15.77
C ASN A 42 4.84 -11.80 -16.83
N ASP A 43 4.94 -11.39 -18.08
CA ASP A 43 5.57 -12.16 -19.15
C ASP A 43 7.10 -12.21 -19.06
N GLY A 44 7.71 -11.37 -18.21
CA GLY A 44 9.15 -11.24 -18.04
C GLY A 44 9.90 -10.75 -19.29
N GLN A 45 9.20 -10.23 -20.30
CA GLN A 45 9.75 -9.74 -21.56
C GLN A 45 9.48 -8.26 -21.78
N GLU A 46 8.24 -7.82 -21.59
CA GLU A 46 7.88 -6.43 -21.76
C GLU A 46 8.25 -5.61 -20.51
N GLN A 47 9.00 -4.54 -20.72
CA GLN A 47 9.54 -3.71 -19.65
C GLN A 47 8.50 -2.70 -19.19
N LEU A 48 8.20 -2.70 -17.89
CA LEU A 48 7.40 -1.68 -17.21
C LEU A 48 8.22 -0.41 -16.95
N GLY A 49 9.46 -0.60 -16.48
CA GLY A 49 10.35 0.49 -16.13
C GLY A 49 11.77 0.02 -15.85
N SER A 50 12.64 0.98 -15.60
CA SER A 50 14.01 0.72 -15.16
C SER A 50 14.33 1.56 -13.94
N LEU A 51 15.08 0.98 -13.02
CA LEU A 51 15.56 1.66 -11.82
C LEU A 51 16.99 2.20 -12.01
N ALA A 52 17.44 2.24 -13.27
CA ALA A 52 18.73 2.79 -13.61
C ALA A 52 18.75 4.30 -13.53
N VAL A 53 19.87 4.79 -13.09
CA VAL A 53 20.26 6.18 -13.28
C VAL A 53 21.12 6.25 -14.54
N GLN A 54 20.56 6.77 -15.59
CA GLN A 54 21.35 7.22 -16.73
C GLN A 54 22.14 8.45 -16.30
N ASN A 55 23.35 8.30 -15.84
CA ASN A 55 24.42 9.30 -15.85
C ASN A 55 25.50 8.94 -14.84
N ARG A 56 26.24 7.85 -15.07
CA ARG A 56 27.52 7.68 -14.43
C ARG A 56 28.58 8.49 -15.18
N ILE A 57 29.03 9.55 -14.57
CA ILE A 57 30.28 10.21 -14.95
C ILE A 57 31.28 9.81 -13.88
N THR A 58 32.20 8.94 -14.24
CA THR A 58 33.31 8.55 -13.36
C THR A 58 34.32 9.69 -13.31
N LEU A 59 34.63 10.15 -12.11
CA LEU A 59 35.67 11.15 -11.88
C LEU A 59 36.95 10.46 -11.37
N GLU A 60 38.08 10.88 -11.90
CA GLU A 60 39.39 10.52 -11.32
C GLU A 60 39.55 11.16 -9.94
N TYR A 61 40.29 10.53 -9.04
CA TYR A 61 40.49 10.98 -7.67
C TYR A 61 40.89 12.47 -7.57
N ASP A 62 41.82 12.90 -8.44
CA ASP A 62 42.33 14.27 -8.45
C ASP A 62 41.30 15.30 -8.98
N LYS A 63 40.27 14.84 -9.65
CA LYS A 63 39.15 15.67 -10.12
C LYS A 63 38.01 15.79 -9.10
N MET A 64 38.03 14.95 -8.06
CA MET A 64 37.06 15.02 -6.98
C MET A 64 37.41 16.16 -6.02
N PRO A 65 36.47 17.03 -5.63
CA PRO A 65 36.77 18.13 -4.72
C PRO A 65 37.24 17.61 -3.36
N GLN A 66 38.31 18.25 -2.83
CA GLN A 66 38.88 17.84 -1.55
C GLN A 66 37.85 17.89 -0.42
N VAL A 67 37.04 18.94 -0.39
CA VAL A 67 35.99 19.12 0.62
C VAL A 67 35.00 17.94 0.68
N MET A 68 34.70 17.30 -0.46
CA MET A 68 33.82 16.13 -0.49
C MET A 68 34.50 14.87 0.02
N LYS A 69 35.78 14.67 -0.34
CA LYS A 69 36.60 13.56 0.18
C LYS A 69 36.69 13.63 1.71
N ASP A 70 36.97 14.82 2.23
CA ASP A 70 37.06 15.10 3.65
C ASP A 70 35.73 14.91 4.39
N ALA A 71 34.63 15.41 3.81
CA ALA A 71 33.28 15.25 4.38
C ALA A 71 32.86 13.78 4.50
N VAL A 72 33.11 12.97 3.47
CA VAL A 72 32.76 11.54 3.49
C VAL A 72 33.66 10.77 4.45
N VAL A 73 34.97 11.05 4.48
CA VAL A 73 35.86 10.40 5.42
C VAL A 73 35.53 10.78 6.86
N ALA A 74 35.21 12.05 7.14
CA ALA A 74 34.80 12.52 8.46
C ALA A 74 33.49 11.85 8.90
N ALA A 75 32.50 11.75 8.00
CA ALA A 75 31.17 11.22 8.29
C ALA A 75 31.13 9.71 8.50
N GLU A 76 31.84 8.95 7.66
CA GLU A 76 31.68 7.51 7.54
C GLU A 76 32.84 6.73 8.17
N ASN A 77 34.06 7.25 8.11
CA ASN A 77 35.24 6.53 8.55
C ASN A 77 36.46 7.45 8.77
N SER A 78 36.51 8.18 9.88
CA SER A 78 37.59 9.13 10.19
C SER A 78 38.98 8.53 10.20
N THR A 79 39.13 7.22 10.40
CA THR A 79 40.41 6.47 10.37
C THR A 79 40.69 5.84 9.00
N PHE A 80 39.95 6.16 7.94
CA PHE A 80 40.02 5.50 6.65
C PHE A 80 41.45 5.36 6.09
N PHE A 81 42.22 6.41 6.13
CA PHE A 81 43.59 6.39 5.57
C PHE A 81 44.60 5.56 6.38
N THR A 82 44.27 5.22 7.64
CA THR A 82 45.14 4.49 8.55
C THR A 82 44.66 3.08 8.90
N ASP A 83 43.35 2.77 8.67
CA ASP A 83 42.81 1.46 8.99
C ASP A 83 43.19 0.37 7.96
N PRO A 84 43.19 -0.92 8.34
CA PRO A 84 43.54 -2.03 7.45
C PRO A 84 42.37 -2.47 6.55
N GLY A 85 41.35 -1.63 6.36
CA GLY A 85 40.12 -1.93 5.59
C GLY A 85 38.93 -2.40 6.46
N PHE A 86 39.12 -2.57 7.77
CA PHE A 86 38.09 -2.95 8.72
C PHE A 86 38.33 -2.32 10.09
N SER A 87 37.28 -2.19 10.90
CA SER A 87 37.35 -1.61 12.25
C SER A 87 37.03 -2.67 13.31
N LEU A 88 38.05 -3.14 14.06
CA LEU A 88 37.82 -4.02 15.21
C LEU A 88 36.93 -3.38 16.28
N PRO A 89 37.14 -2.11 16.68
CA PRO A 89 36.25 -1.45 17.64
C PRO A 89 34.81 -1.33 17.13
N GLY A 90 34.61 -1.06 15.83
CA GLY A 90 33.30 -1.01 15.19
C GLY A 90 32.59 -2.37 15.20
N MET A 91 33.33 -3.45 14.92
CA MET A 91 32.80 -4.82 14.98
C MET A 91 32.37 -5.22 16.39
N PHE A 92 33.18 -4.94 17.40
CA PHE A 92 32.83 -5.22 18.81
C PHE A 92 31.62 -4.41 19.27
N ARG A 93 31.52 -3.14 18.88
CA ARG A 93 30.37 -2.28 19.19
C ARG A 93 29.10 -2.82 18.54
N GLY A 94 29.15 -3.22 17.26
CA GLY A 94 28.04 -3.83 16.55
C GLY A 94 27.56 -5.12 17.22
N LEU A 95 28.45 -6.03 17.57
CA LEU A 95 28.13 -7.27 18.31
C LEU A 95 27.50 -6.97 19.68
N TRP A 96 28.02 -5.98 20.40
CA TRP A 96 27.49 -5.56 21.70
C TRP A 96 26.08 -4.96 21.59
N THR A 97 25.81 -4.17 20.54
CA THR A 97 24.50 -3.57 20.27
C THR A 97 23.47 -4.65 19.92
N ILE A 98 23.82 -5.63 19.06
CA ILE A 98 22.98 -6.79 18.75
C ILE A 98 22.65 -7.59 20.00
N ALA A 99 23.66 -7.88 20.85
CA ALA A 99 23.45 -8.62 22.09
C ALA A 99 22.51 -7.92 23.10
N ARG A 100 22.30 -6.62 22.94
CA ARG A 100 21.36 -5.80 23.74
C ARG A 100 20.03 -5.52 23.06
N GLY A 101 19.77 -6.13 21.89
CA GLY A 101 18.51 -5.95 21.14
C GLY A 101 18.36 -4.60 20.43
N GLY A 102 19.45 -3.87 20.20
CA GLY A 102 19.46 -2.61 19.47
C GLY A 102 19.84 -2.80 18.00
N ASP A 103 19.41 -1.86 17.14
CA ASP A 103 19.79 -1.81 15.74
C ASP A 103 21.25 -1.40 15.56
N VAL A 104 21.99 -2.10 14.70
CA VAL A 104 23.40 -1.81 14.38
C VAL A 104 23.48 -0.58 13.50
N GLN A 105 23.69 0.58 14.07
CA GLN A 105 24.01 1.79 13.34
C GLN A 105 25.52 2.11 13.46
N GLY A 106 26.21 2.25 12.31
CA GLY A 106 27.53 2.88 12.22
C GLY A 106 28.72 2.05 12.70
N GLY A 107 29.13 1.02 11.96
CA GLY A 107 30.34 0.26 12.29
C GLY A 107 31.11 -0.28 11.08
N SER A 108 30.63 -0.05 9.85
CA SER A 108 31.29 -0.50 8.62
C SER A 108 32.23 0.60 8.08
N THR A 109 33.46 0.23 7.72
CA THR A 109 34.41 1.14 7.08
C THR A 109 34.01 1.46 5.64
N ILE A 110 34.52 2.55 5.06
CA ILE A 110 34.38 2.88 3.63
C ILE A 110 34.77 1.69 2.75
N THR A 111 35.87 1.02 3.07
CA THR A 111 36.31 -0.18 2.35
C THR A 111 35.29 -1.31 2.40
N GLN A 112 34.70 -1.58 3.56
CA GLN A 112 33.64 -2.59 3.70
C GLN A 112 32.36 -2.20 2.94
N GLN A 113 31.97 -0.93 2.97
CA GLN A 113 30.83 -0.43 2.20
C GLN A 113 31.10 -0.56 0.70
N TYR A 114 32.29 -0.22 0.23
CA TYR A 114 32.69 -0.36 -1.16
C TYR A 114 32.69 -1.82 -1.61
N ILE A 115 33.25 -2.74 -0.83
CA ILE A 115 33.17 -4.19 -1.10
C ILE A 115 31.71 -4.66 -1.17
N LYS A 116 30.87 -4.22 -0.25
CA LYS A 116 29.42 -4.56 -0.28
C LYS A 116 28.78 -4.12 -1.59
N ILE A 117 29.12 -2.95 -2.12
CA ILE A 117 28.62 -2.45 -3.41
C ILE A 117 29.16 -3.31 -4.56
N LEU A 118 30.47 -3.65 -4.55
CA LEU A 118 31.12 -4.45 -5.59
C LEU A 118 30.61 -5.88 -5.67
N TYR A 119 30.25 -6.47 -4.52
CA TYR A 119 29.84 -7.87 -4.37
C TYR A 119 28.35 -8.01 -4.02
N LEU A 120 27.48 -7.17 -4.56
CA LEU A 120 26.03 -7.29 -4.40
C LEU A 120 25.54 -8.68 -4.84
N SER A 121 25.65 -9.66 -3.96
CA SER A 121 24.91 -10.91 -4.06
C SER A 121 23.77 -10.85 -3.05
N SER A 122 22.58 -11.17 -3.50
CA SER A 122 21.32 -11.15 -2.74
C SER A 122 21.25 -12.17 -1.59
N GLU A 123 22.29 -13.00 -1.41
CA GLU A 123 22.32 -14.01 -0.35
C GLU A 123 22.60 -13.39 1.02
N ARG A 124 21.65 -13.48 1.95
CA ARG A 124 21.78 -13.04 3.35
C ARG A 124 22.33 -14.15 4.25
N THR A 125 23.53 -14.63 3.96
CA THR A 125 24.15 -15.71 4.73
C THR A 125 25.33 -15.22 5.58
N ALA A 126 25.59 -15.89 6.71
CA ALA A 126 26.78 -15.63 7.53
C ALA A 126 28.08 -15.82 6.71
N GLY A 127 28.08 -16.76 5.74
CA GLY A 127 29.19 -16.98 4.81
C GLY A 127 29.50 -15.75 3.94
N ARG A 128 28.47 -15.02 3.49
CA ARG A 128 28.64 -13.75 2.77
C ARG A 128 29.39 -12.72 3.63
N LYS A 129 28.99 -12.56 4.90
CA LYS A 129 29.61 -11.56 5.80
C LYS A 129 31.10 -11.86 6.08
N ILE A 130 31.45 -13.14 6.16
CA ILE A 130 32.86 -13.56 6.29
C ILE A 130 33.64 -13.23 5.00
N ARG A 131 33.04 -13.47 3.84
CA ARG A 131 33.67 -13.16 2.54
C ARG A 131 33.86 -11.65 2.36
N GLU A 132 32.86 -10.83 2.70
CA GLU A 132 32.96 -9.36 2.71
C GLU A 132 34.16 -8.90 3.56
N LEU A 133 34.31 -9.46 4.76
CA LEU A 133 35.40 -9.09 5.65
C LEU A 133 36.77 -9.46 5.06
N ILE A 134 36.91 -10.67 4.49
CA ILE A 134 38.16 -11.12 3.84
C ILE A 134 38.51 -10.21 2.67
N LEU A 135 37.52 -9.85 1.84
CA LEU A 135 37.70 -8.96 0.70
C LEU A 135 38.08 -7.54 1.13
N ALA A 136 37.43 -7.02 2.19
CA ALA A 136 37.78 -5.70 2.74
C ALA A 136 39.20 -5.67 3.30
N MET A 137 39.66 -6.74 3.95
CA MET A 137 41.05 -6.88 4.39
C MET A 137 42.06 -6.93 3.23
N LYS A 138 41.73 -7.70 2.17
CA LYS A 138 42.56 -7.75 0.96
C LYS A 138 42.64 -6.40 0.28
N MET A 139 41.47 -5.79 0.02
CA MET A 139 41.38 -4.48 -0.63
C MET A 139 42.15 -3.41 0.17
N GLY A 140 42.01 -3.37 1.50
CA GLY A 140 42.70 -2.41 2.35
C GLY A 140 44.23 -2.58 2.38
N ARG A 141 44.76 -3.76 1.99
CA ARG A 141 46.19 -4.05 1.89
C ARG A 141 46.78 -3.94 0.49
N GLU A 142 45.99 -4.31 -0.54
CA GLU A 142 46.47 -4.47 -1.91
C GLU A 142 46.15 -3.27 -2.80
N VAL A 143 45.14 -2.44 -2.40
CA VAL A 143 44.68 -1.29 -3.20
C VAL A 143 45.00 0.01 -2.47
N PRO A 144 45.59 1.03 -3.15
CA PRO A 144 45.82 2.35 -2.57
C PRO A 144 44.51 2.96 -2.04
N LYS A 145 44.55 3.65 -0.90
CA LYS A 145 43.39 4.25 -0.24
C LYS A 145 42.67 5.26 -1.15
N GLU A 146 43.43 6.02 -1.92
CA GLU A 146 42.90 6.96 -2.91
C GLU A 146 42.05 6.25 -3.96
N LYS A 147 42.49 5.07 -4.43
CA LYS A 147 41.71 4.27 -5.41
C LYS A 147 40.48 3.63 -4.80
N ILE A 148 40.52 3.26 -3.52
CA ILE A 148 39.33 2.78 -2.80
C ILE A 148 38.31 3.90 -2.66
N LEU A 149 38.75 5.11 -2.25
CA LEU A 149 37.87 6.26 -2.11
C LEU A 149 37.31 6.75 -3.45
N GLU A 150 38.15 6.76 -4.50
CA GLU A 150 37.73 7.05 -5.88
C GLU A 150 36.61 6.09 -6.33
N GLY A 151 36.83 4.79 -6.16
CA GLY A 151 35.85 3.78 -6.51
C GLY A 151 34.55 3.91 -5.70
N TYR A 152 34.68 4.13 -4.39
CA TYR A 152 33.53 4.34 -3.49
C TYR A 152 32.71 5.56 -3.91
N LEU A 153 33.33 6.74 -4.06
CA LEU A 153 32.64 7.98 -4.43
C LEU A 153 32.05 7.96 -5.84
N ASN A 154 32.56 7.13 -6.74
CA ASN A 154 31.98 6.93 -8.07
C ASN A 154 30.84 5.92 -8.09
N THR A 155 30.63 5.13 -7.03
CA THR A 155 29.69 3.99 -7.06
C THR A 155 28.60 4.04 -6.00
N ILE A 156 28.85 4.73 -4.88
CA ILE A 156 27.88 4.81 -3.78
C ILE A 156 26.59 5.54 -4.20
N TYR A 157 25.47 5.06 -3.67
CA TYR A 157 24.15 5.65 -3.90
C TYR A 157 23.89 6.84 -2.97
N PHE A 158 23.54 7.99 -3.54
CA PHE A 158 23.24 9.23 -2.83
C PHE A 158 21.73 9.55 -2.71
N GLY A 159 20.85 8.66 -3.13
CA GLY A 159 19.43 8.99 -3.23
C GLY A 159 19.07 9.66 -4.56
N ARG A 160 17.76 9.92 -4.79
CA ARG A 160 17.25 10.52 -6.03
C ARG A 160 17.73 9.82 -7.30
N GLY A 161 18.06 8.54 -7.20
CA GLY A 161 18.62 7.79 -8.31
C GLY A 161 20.06 8.11 -8.68
N ALA A 162 20.80 8.87 -7.87
CA ALA A 162 22.16 9.31 -8.17
C ALA A 162 23.20 8.33 -7.63
N TYR A 163 23.95 7.69 -8.53
CA TYR A 163 25.12 6.87 -8.23
C TYR A 163 26.40 7.63 -8.57
N GLY A 164 27.25 7.77 -7.59
CA GLY A 164 28.48 8.56 -7.67
C GLY A 164 28.25 10.04 -7.46
N ILE A 165 29.32 10.68 -7.05
CA ILE A 165 29.36 12.09 -6.63
C ILE A 165 28.94 13.07 -7.73
N GLU A 166 29.31 12.83 -9.00
CA GLU A 166 28.96 13.71 -10.11
C GLU A 166 27.45 13.70 -10.39
N ALA A 167 26.86 12.49 -10.38
CA ALA A 167 25.43 12.35 -10.50
C ALA A 167 24.68 12.97 -9.31
N ALA A 168 25.21 12.82 -8.10
CA ALA A 168 24.66 13.41 -6.90
C ALA A 168 24.69 14.95 -6.94
N ALA A 169 25.83 15.55 -7.30
CA ALA A 169 25.96 17.00 -7.43
C ALA A 169 24.93 17.57 -8.44
N LYS A 170 24.72 16.89 -9.57
CA LYS A 170 23.72 17.29 -10.56
C LYS A 170 22.28 17.10 -10.05
N SER A 171 22.00 15.98 -9.36
CA SER A 171 20.66 15.64 -8.88
C SER A 171 20.19 16.48 -7.69
N TYR A 172 21.10 17.00 -6.89
CA TYR A 172 20.78 17.79 -5.71
C TYR A 172 21.00 19.29 -5.89
N PHE A 173 21.99 19.69 -6.71
CA PHE A 173 22.44 21.08 -6.80
C PHE A 173 22.57 21.61 -8.23
N LEU A 174 22.27 20.82 -9.27
CA LEU A 174 22.38 21.17 -10.68
C LEU A 174 23.80 21.64 -11.09
N LYS A 175 24.84 21.14 -10.40
CA LYS A 175 26.25 21.49 -10.58
C LYS A 175 27.10 20.29 -10.92
N SER A 176 28.32 20.53 -11.42
CA SER A 176 29.38 19.51 -11.41
C SER A 176 29.88 19.28 -9.97
N ALA A 177 30.33 18.06 -9.68
CA ALA A 177 30.91 17.75 -8.37
C ALA A 177 32.09 18.66 -8.01
N SER A 178 32.89 19.09 -9.00
CA SER A 178 34.01 20.02 -8.82
C SER A 178 33.62 21.40 -8.28
N GLU A 179 32.34 21.77 -8.37
CA GLU A 179 31.80 23.08 -7.96
C GLU A 179 31.08 23.02 -6.59
N LEU A 180 31.11 21.86 -5.91
CA LEU A 180 30.47 21.70 -4.61
C LEU A 180 31.14 22.57 -3.54
N SER A 181 30.32 23.36 -2.85
CA SER A 181 30.69 24.10 -1.65
C SER A 181 30.83 23.17 -0.43
N LEU A 182 31.38 23.67 0.68
CA LEU A 182 31.45 22.94 1.96
C LEU A 182 30.07 22.44 2.40
N SER A 183 29.06 23.30 2.41
CA SER A 183 27.71 22.94 2.85
C SER A 183 27.07 21.89 1.94
N GLU A 184 27.27 21.98 0.63
CA GLU A 184 26.76 20.99 -0.34
C GLU A 184 27.45 19.64 -0.20
N ALA A 185 28.77 19.62 -0.04
CA ALA A 185 29.57 18.41 0.18
C ALA A 185 29.20 17.71 1.51
N ALA A 186 29.06 18.48 2.60
CA ALA A 186 28.63 17.96 3.89
C ALA A 186 27.20 17.40 3.83
N THR A 187 26.32 18.05 3.05
CA THR A 187 24.94 17.55 2.82
C THR A 187 24.94 16.21 2.07
N LEU A 188 25.71 16.08 1.00
CA LEU A 188 25.81 14.80 0.27
C LEU A 188 26.42 13.70 1.16
N ALA A 189 27.44 14.00 1.96
CA ALA A 189 28.01 13.07 2.92
C ALA A 189 26.99 12.65 4.00
N ALA A 190 26.13 13.58 4.46
CA ALA A 190 25.06 13.28 5.40
C ALA A 190 24.02 12.32 4.82
N ILE A 191 23.63 12.51 3.56
CA ILE A 191 22.62 11.71 2.85
C ILE A 191 23.05 10.24 2.72
N LEU A 192 24.35 9.94 2.61
CA LEU A 192 24.87 8.57 2.49
C LEU A 192 24.42 7.64 3.63
N ASN A 193 24.18 8.20 4.81
CA ASN A 193 23.75 7.40 5.97
C ASN A 193 22.40 6.69 5.73
N THR A 194 21.43 7.37 5.12
CA THR A 194 20.11 6.81 4.80
C THR A 194 19.50 7.59 3.62
N PRO A 195 19.88 7.30 2.37
CA PRO A 195 19.52 8.13 1.22
C PRO A 195 18.02 8.35 1.02
N ALA A 196 17.20 7.32 1.23
CA ALA A 196 15.74 7.44 1.14
C ALA A 196 15.15 8.28 2.29
N GLY A 197 15.67 8.09 3.51
CA GLY A 197 15.18 8.74 4.73
C GLY A 197 15.62 10.19 4.90
N LEU A 198 16.66 10.64 4.19
CA LEU A 198 17.27 11.96 4.30
C LEU A 198 17.10 12.80 3.01
N ASN A 199 16.14 12.43 2.16
CA ASN A 199 15.81 13.22 0.97
C ASN A 199 15.14 14.54 1.36
N PRO A 200 15.72 15.73 1.04
CA PRO A 200 15.17 17.03 1.41
C PRO A 200 13.81 17.35 0.77
N SER A 201 13.42 16.62 -0.29
CA SER A 201 12.12 16.79 -0.94
C SER A 201 11.01 15.87 -0.37
N ALA A 202 11.33 15.00 0.58
CA ALA A 202 10.38 14.07 1.19
C ALA A 202 9.57 14.66 2.37
N GLY A 203 9.63 15.98 2.57
CA GLY A 203 8.87 16.71 3.60
C GLY A 203 9.69 17.15 4.80
N GLU A 204 9.03 17.89 5.71
CA GLU A 204 9.66 18.60 6.85
C GLU A 204 10.45 17.65 7.76
N LYS A 205 9.87 16.53 8.18
CA LYS A 205 10.56 15.55 9.04
C LYS A 205 11.84 14.99 8.42
N SER A 206 11.91 14.89 7.09
CA SER A 206 13.11 14.45 6.39
C SER A 206 14.17 15.53 6.39
N ARG A 207 13.77 16.79 6.20
CA ARG A 207 14.67 17.96 6.27
C ARG A 207 15.26 18.16 7.67
N GLU A 208 14.45 18.02 8.73
CA GLU A 208 14.93 18.08 10.12
C GLU A 208 15.98 16.98 10.41
N ARG A 209 15.72 15.75 10.00
CA ARG A 209 16.68 14.65 10.15
C ARG A 209 17.96 14.88 9.35
N LEU A 210 17.81 15.41 8.13
CA LEU A 210 18.96 15.76 7.30
C LEU A 210 19.78 16.88 7.94
N LEU A 211 19.15 17.92 8.49
CA LEU A 211 19.84 19.00 9.20
C LEU A 211 20.69 18.44 10.37
N GLY A 212 20.10 17.58 11.21
CA GLY A 212 20.83 16.99 12.32
C GLY A 212 22.02 16.15 11.87
N ARG A 213 21.88 15.37 10.78
CA ARG A 213 23.00 14.58 10.24
C ARG A 213 24.04 15.45 9.54
N TYR A 214 23.64 16.48 8.85
CA TYR A 214 24.52 17.50 8.24
C TYR A 214 25.39 18.21 9.29
N GLN A 215 24.80 18.64 10.39
CA GLN A 215 25.50 19.24 11.52
C GLN A 215 26.52 18.28 12.11
N TYR A 216 26.15 17.00 12.30
CA TYR A 216 27.09 15.96 12.71
C TYR A 216 28.29 15.83 11.76
N VAL A 217 28.08 15.91 10.43
CA VAL A 217 29.19 15.83 9.45
C VAL A 217 30.13 17.02 9.64
N LEU A 218 29.61 18.25 9.77
CA LEU A 218 30.44 19.44 9.99
C LEU A 218 31.21 19.36 11.32
N ASP A 219 30.58 18.88 12.39
CA ASP A 219 31.23 18.64 13.68
C ASP A 219 32.41 17.66 13.54
N GLN A 220 32.21 16.57 12.77
CA GLN A 220 33.28 15.60 12.51
C GLN A 220 34.38 16.20 11.62
N MET A 221 34.04 17.02 10.63
CA MET A 221 35.05 17.70 9.80
C MET A 221 35.90 18.66 10.63
N LEU A 222 35.32 19.41 11.55
CA LEU A 222 36.01 20.27 12.48
C LEU A 222 36.91 19.46 13.43
N ALA A 223 36.35 18.41 14.05
CA ALA A 223 37.08 17.55 15.01
C ALA A 223 38.30 16.85 14.39
N ASN A 224 38.25 16.54 13.10
CA ASN A 224 39.33 15.94 12.34
C ASN A 224 40.27 16.98 11.66
N GLY A 225 40.04 18.26 11.85
CA GLY A 225 40.85 19.34 11.32
C GLY A 225 40.74 19.58 9.81
N TYR A 226 39.67 19.13 9.18
CA TYR A 226 39.41 19.33 7.77
C TYR A 226 38.84 20.72 7.43
N ILE A 227 38.23 21.39 8.42
CA ILE A 227 37.70 22.75 8.31
C ILE A 227 38.11 23.60 9.52
N THR A 228 38.08 24.91 9.37
CA THR A 228 38.31 25.83 10.48
C THR A 228 37.04 26.04 11.31
N GLN A 229 37.19 26.57 12.55
CA GLN A 229 36.07 26.96 13.38
C GLN A 229 35.17 27.99 12.67
N ALA A 230 35.77 28.93 11.93
CA ALA A 230 35.03 29.94 11.17
C ALA A 230 34.18 29.34 10.04
N ASP A 231 34.74 28.35 9.30
CA ASP A 231 33.99 27.64 8.25
C ASP A 231 32.83 26.83 8.84
N HIS A 232 33.09 26.15 9.98
CA HIS A 232 32.06 25.42 10.72
C HIS A 232 30.92 26.34 11.14
N ASP A 233 31.23 27.44 11.85
CA ASP A 233 30.23 28.36 12.40
C ASP A 233 29.39 29.04 11.29
N ALA A 234 29.98 29.24 10.13
CA ALA A 234 29.28 29.79 8.96
C ALA A 234 28.33 28.78 8.31
N ALA A 235 28.71 27.52 8.25
CA ALA A 235 27.93 26.47 7.55
C ALA A 235 26.88 25.79 8.46
N HIS A 236 27.19 25.61 9.75
CA HIS A 236 26.44 24.78 10.68
C HIS A 236 24.95 25.16 10.92
N PRO A 237 24.54 26.47 10.87
CA PRO A 237 23.18 26.85 11.23
C PRO A 237 22.09 26.32 10.33
N ALA A 238 22.35 26.12 9.03
CA ALA A 238 21.32 25.77 8.05
C ALA A 238 21.86 24.89 6.92
N LEU A 239 20.95 24.09 6.34
CA LEU A 239 21.21 23.37 5.09
C LEU A 239 21.40 24.36 3.92
N PRO A 240 22.17 23.98 2.87
CA PRO A 240 22.22 24.74 1.64
C PRO A 240 20.86 24.78 0.95
N GLU A 241 20.70 25.71 0.02
CA GLU A 241 19.52 25.76 -0.85
C GLU A 241 19.51 24.58 -1.82
N PHE A 242 18.33 24.03 -2.04
CA PHE A 242 18.12 22.95 -3.02
C PHE A 242 17.34 23.53 -4.20
N PRO A 243 17.95 23.61 -5.41
CA PRO A 243 17.23 24.03 -6.60
C PRO A 243 16.13 23.01 -6.96
N GLU A 244 15.09 23.49 -7.66
CA GLU A 244 14.10 22.59 -8.27
C GLU A 244 14.77 21.79 -9.39
N VAL A 245 14.87 20.50 -9.18
CA VAL A 245 15.44 19.57 -10.18
C VAL A 245 14.28 18.98 -10.99
N PRO A 246 14.36 18.95 -12.34
CA PRO A 246 13.35 18.31 -13.17
C PRO A 246 13.11 16.86 -12.73
N VAL A 247 11.85 16.50 -12.58
CA VAL A 247 11.48 15.13 -12.14
C VAL A 247 11.87 14.16 -13.26
N SER A 248 12.48 13.04 -12.87
CA SER A 248 12.86 11.99 -13.81
C SER A 248 11.62 11.37 -14.46
N ASP A 249 11.62 11.19 -15.79
CA ASP A 249 10.58 10.47 -16.56
C ASP A 249 10.34 9.02 -16.08
N ARG A 250 11.21 8.51 -15.23
CA ARG A 250 11.11 7.18 -14.60
C ARG A 250 9.77 6.96 -13.90
N TYR A 251 9.27 7.99 -13.24
CA TYR A 251 7.97 7.97 -12.55
C TYR A 251 6.88 8.72 -13.31
N GLY A 252 7.13 9.14 -14.54
CA GLY A 252 6.15 9.87 -15.34
C GLY A 252 4.92 9.04 -15.65
N GLY A 253 3.74 9.69 -15.59
CA GLY A 253 2.47 9.07 -15.89
C GLY A 253 1.98 8.05 -14.86
N PRO A 254 0.96 7.25 -15.22
CA PRO A 254 0.37 6.23 -14.33
C PRO A 254 1.34 5.12 -13.91
N LYS A 255 2.34 4.81 -14.73
CA LYS A 255 3.35 3.77 -14.43
C LYS A 255 4.19 4.10 -13.20
N GLY A 256 4.35 5.38 -12.87
CA GLY A 256 5.11 5.81 -11.69
C GLY A 256 4.56 5.24 -10.39
N PHE A 257 3.25 5.11 -10.26
CA PHE A 257 2.63 4.48 -9.10
C PHE A 257 3.00 2.99 -8.98
N LEU A 258 3.11 2.28 -10.10
CA LEU A 258 3.49 0.86 -10.12
C LEU A 258 4.95 0.68 -9.74
N VAL A 259 5.83 1.48 -10.33
CA VAL A 259 7.27 1.47 -10.02
C VAL A 259 7.49 1.73 -8.53
N ALA A 260 6.81 2.72 -7.96
CA ALA A 260 6.92 3.04 -6.52
C ALA A 260 6.43 1.88 -5.63
N GLN A 261 5.34 1.17 -6.01
CA GLN A 261 4.86 0.00 -5.26
C GLN A 261 5.84 -1.17 -5.34
N VAL A 262 6.42 -1.44 -6.51
CA VAL A 262 7.45 -2.48 -6.68
C VAL A 262 8.70 -2.17 -5.85
N GLU A 263 9.17 -0.92 -5.85
CA GLU A 263 10.30 -0.50 -5.02
C GLU A 263 10.02 -0.66 -3.53
N GLN A 264 8.82 -0.26 -3.08
CA GLN A 264 8.41 -0.43 -1.69
C GLN A 264 8.36 -1.90 -1.29
N GLU A 265 7.84 -2.77 -2.16
CA GLU A 265 7.78 -4.22 -1.90
C GLU A 265 9.16 -4.83 -1.85
N LEU A 266 10.07 -4.48 -2.78
CA LEU A 266 11.47 -4.92 -2.74
C LEU A 266 12.16 -4.50 -1.44
N SER A 267 11.89 -3.27 -0.96
CA SER A 267 12.39 -2.79 0.33
C SER A 267 11.84 -3.63 1.50
N ASN A 268 10.54 -3.96 1.50
CA ASN A 268 9.91 -4.81 2.50
C ASN A 268 10.45 -6.25 2.48
N LEU A 269 10.78 -6.76 1.29
CA LEU A 269 11.49 -8.03 1.11
C LEU A 269 12.95 -7.96 1.55
N GLY A 270 13.41 -6.75 1.90
CA GLY A 270 14.69 -6.43 2.51
C GLY A 270 15.82 -6.24 1.53
N TYR A 271 15.55 -5.96 0.27
CA TYR A 271 16.56 -5.42 -0.63
C TYR A 271 16.90 -3.99 -0.22
N SER A 272 18.19 -3.68 -0.15
CA SER A 272 18.63 -2.29 0.06
C SER A 272 18.39 -1.44 -1.19
N ASP A 273 18.31 -0.11 -1.02
CA ASP A 273 18.21 0.82 -2.16
C ASP A 273 19.33 0.61 -3.18
N ALA A 274 20.56 0.30 -2.71
CA ALA A 274 21.69 0.01 -3.57
C ALA A 274 21.49 -1.26 -4.40
N GLU A 275 20.90 -2.31 -3.83
CA GLU A 275 20.56 -3.55 -4.54
C GLU A 275 19.42 -3.32 -5.52
N VAL A 276 18.40 -2.57 -5.11
CA VAL A 276 17.22 -2.27 -5.94
C VAL A 276 17.62 -1.44 -7.15
N GLN A 277 18.49 -0.47 -7.00
CA GLN A 277 18.78 0.48 -8.08
C GLN A 277 20.04 0.12 -8.88
N GLY A 278 21.05 -0.48 -8.24
CA GLY A 278 22.37 -0.77 -8.86
C GLY A 278 22.73 -2.25 -8.92
N GLY A 279 21.89 -3.15 -8.42
CA GLY A 279 22.18 -4.59 -8.33
C GLY A 279 22.05 -5.35 -9.65
N GLY A 280 21.55 -4.73 -10.71
CA GLY A 280 21.31 -5.41 -11.99
C GLY A 280 20.24 -6.49 -11.89
N LEU A 281 19.23 -6.27 -11.06
CA LEU A 281 18.16 -7.22 -10.86
C LEU A 281 17.20 -7.21 -12.07
N LYS A 282 16.66 -8.38 -12.38
CA LYS A 282 15.50 -8.52 -13.24
C LYS A 282 14.28 -8.82 -12.36
N VAL A 283 13.43 -7.80 -12.16
CA VAL A 283 12.21 -7.93 -11.36
C VAL A 283 11.04 -8.24 -12.30
N ILE A 284 10.45 -9.42 -12.15
CA ILE A 284 9.25 -9.82 -12.88
C ILE A 284 8.08 -9.59 -11.95
N THR A 285 7.12 -8.77 -12.39
CA THR A 285 5.93 -8.44 -11.60
C THR A 285 4.79 -9.40 -11.88
N THR A 286 3.72 -9.29 -11.10
CA THR A 286 2.43 -9.96 -11.33
C THR A 286 1.55 -9.19 -12.32
N LEU A 287 1.93 -7.96 -12.68
CA LEU A 287 1.16 -7.05 -13.52
C LEU A 287 1.01 -7.58 -14.94
N ASP A 288 -0.22 -7.62 -15.43
CA ASP A 288 -0.52 -7.92 -16.83
C ASP A 288 -0.60 -6.62 -17.63
N LYS A 289 0.20 -6.50 -18.68
CA LYS A 289 0.26 -5.27 -19.47
C LYS A 289 -1.07 -4.90 -20.11
N ASN A 290 -1.79 -5.87 -20.68
CA ASN A 290 -3.05 -5.60 -21.36
C ASN A 290 -4.12 -5.13 -20.37
N MET A 291 -4.15 -5.73 -19.17
CA MET A 291 -5.04 -5.31 -18.08
C MET A 291 -4.63 -3.93 -17.55
N GLN A 292 -3.34 -3.65 -17.42
CA GLN A 292 -2.85 -2.35 -16.99
C GLN A 292 -3.21 -1.24 -17.98
N ASP A 293 -2.99 -1.48 -19.27
CA ASP A 293 -3.34 -0.52 -20.32
C ASP A 293 -4.86 -0.28 -20.35
N ALA A 294 -5.66 -1.33 -20.17
CA ALA A 294 -7.11 -1.21 -20.07
C ALA A 294 -7.55 -0.40 -18.83
N ALA A 295 -6.89 -0.59 -17.69
CA ALA A 295 -7.19 0.17 -16.47
C ALA A 295 -6.92 1.67 -16.69
N VAL A 296 -5.79 2.02 -17.29
CA VAL A 296 -5.45 3.41 -17.63
C VAL A 296 -6.46 4.01 -18.61
N ALA A 297 -6.71 3.33 -19.73
CA ALA A 297 -7.61 3.84 -20.78
C ALA A 297 -9.05 4.02 -20.27
N THR A 298 -9.55 3.05 -19.51
CA THR A 298 -10.91 3.09 -18.96
C THR A 298 -11.06 4.18 -17.89
N ALA A 299 -10.08 4.32 -17.01
CA ALA A 299 -10.08 5.37 -16.00
C ALA A 299 -10.08 6.76 -16.64
N GLN A 300 -9.19 7.02 -17.58
CA GLN A 300 -9.11 8.31 -18.28
C GLN A 300 -10.40 8.62 -19.04
N LYS A 301 -10.92 7.65 -19.79
CA LYS A 301 -12.18 7.80 -20.54
C LYS A 301 -13.33 8.25 -19.65
N TYR A 302 -13.56 7.58 -18.53
CA TYR A 302 -14.73 7.87 -17.69
C TYR A 302 -14.54 9.08 -16.77
N THR A 303 -13.31 9.43 -16.42
CA THR A 303 -13.00 10.71 -15.77
C THR A 303 -13.34 11.87 -16.69
N GLU A 304 -12.87 11.83 -17.93
CA GLU A 304 -13.15 12.85 -18.96
C GLU A 304 -14.65 12.92 -19.29
N GLU A 305 -15.29 11.75 -19.47
CA GLU A 305 -16.74 11.68 -19.75
C GLU A 305 -17.55 12.29 -18.62
N ALA A 306 -17.25 11.96 -17.37
CA ALA A 306 -17.97 12.46 -16.22
C ALA A 306 -17.85 13.98 -16.11
N ALA A 307 -16.64 14.52 -16.23
CA ALA A 307 -16.40 15.96 -16.17
C ALA A 307 -17.07 16.72 -17.33
N THR A 308 -17.00 16.16 -18.55
CA THR A 308 -17.55 16.82 -19.75
C THR A 308 -19.08 16.80 -19.78
N LYS A 309 -19.70 15.68 -19.34
CA LYS A 309 -21.17 15.52 -19.31
C LYS A 309 -21.82 16.16 -18.09
N ALA A 310 -21.08 16.51 -17.06
CA ALA A 310 -21.58 17.21 -15.89
C ALA A 310 -22.26 18.55 -16.25
N LYS A 311 -23.23 18.96 -15.43
CA LYS A 311 -23.94 20.22 -15.62
C LYS A 311 -23.95 21.02 -14.32
N PRO A 312 -23.17 22.13 -14.22
CA PRO A 312 -22.22 22.65 -15.23
C PRO A 312 -21.04 21.69 -15.46
N LYS A 313 -20.33 21.85 -16.58
CA LYS A 313 -19.09 21.10 -16.83
C LYS A 313 -18.10 21.28 -15.68
N GLN A 314 -17.41 20.20 -15.34
CA GLN A 314 -16.44 20.16 -14.24
C GLN A 314 -15.00 19.99 -14.77
N ASP A 315 -14.04 20.19 -13.89
CA ASP A 315 -12.64 19.92 -14.17
C ASP A 315 -12.34 18.41 -13.95
N ALA A 316 -11.89 17.73 -15.00
CA ALA A 316 -11.54 16.33 -14.94
C ALA A 316 -10.37 16.03 -13.99
N SER A 317 -9.48 17.00 -13.76
CA SER A 317 -8.32 16.83 -12.86
C SER A 317 -8.72 16.69 -11.39
N GLN A 318 -9.91 17.16 -11.03
CA GLN A 318 -10.46 17.08 -9.68
C GLN A 318 -11.28 15.79 -9.43
N LEU A 319 -11.55 14.99 -10.46
CA LEU A 319 -12.22 13.70 -10.32
C LEU A 319 -11.17 12.57 -10.34
N HIS A 320 -11.09 11.81 -9.26
CA HIS A 320 -10.11 10.75 -9.11
C HIS A 320 -10.76 9.38 -9.19
N VAL A 321 -10.15 8.52 -10.00
CA VAL A 321 -10.55 7.13 -10.18
C VAL A 321 -9.44 6.23 -9.67
N ALA A 322 -9.81 5.17 -8.96
CA ALA A 322 -8.90 4.08 -8.63
C ALA A 322 -9.44 2.78 -9.21
N ILE A 323 -8.55 1.98 -9.82
CA ILE A 323 -8.83 0.62 -10.27
C ILE A 323 -7.76 -0.27 -9.69
N SER A 324 -8.16 -1.32 -8.95
CA SER A 324 -7.24 -2.33 -8.42
C SER A 324 -7.77 -3.71 -8.76
N SER A 325 -6.95 -4.53 -9.38
CA SER A 325 -7.32 -5.87 -9.85
C SER A 325 -6.34 -6.91 -9.33
N VAL A 326 -6.86 -7.99 -8.74
CA VAL A 326 -6.09 -9.03 -8.04
C VAL A 326 -6.46 -10.40 -8.59
N ASP A 327 -5.46 -11.23 -8.84
CA ASP A 327 -5.62 -12.65 -9.15
C ASP A 327 -6.10 -13.41 -7.89
N THR A 328 -7.24 -14.07 -7.98
CA THR A 328 -7.86 -14.74 -6.82
C THR A 328 -7.07 -15.96 -6.33
N ALA A 329 -6.33 -16.61 -7.24
CA ALA A 329 -5.58 -17.82 -6.93
C ALA A 329 -4.22 -17.56 -6.30
N THR A 330 -3.61 -16.39 -6.59
CA THR A 330 -2.24 -16.08 -6.15
C THR A 330 -2.14 -14.89 -5.19
N GLY A 331 -3.09 -13.96 -5.22
CA GLY A 331 -2.99 -12.67 -4.55
C GLY A 331 -2.14 -11.65 -5.33
N GLY A 332 -1.63 -12.02 -6.51
CA GLY A 332 -0.86 -11.13 -7.37
C GLY A 332 -1.70 -9.97 -7.90
N VAL A 333 -1.16 -8.75 -7.86
CA VAL A 333 -1.81 -7.57 -8.43
C VAL A 333 -1.65 -7.60 -9.95
N LEU A 334 -2.76 -7.71 -10.67
CA LEU A 334 -2.79 -7.81 -12.14
C LEU A 334 -2.76 -6.44 -12.81
N ALA A 335 -3.42 -5.46 -12.21
CA ALA A 335 -3.44 -4.07 -12.66
C ALA A 335 -3.75 -3.12 -11.50
N MET A 336 -3.20 -1.91 -11.57
CA MET A 336 -3.48 -0.84 -10.61
C MET A 336 -3.41 0.52 -11.30
N TYR A 337 -4.47 1.30 -11.18
CA TYR A 337 -4.50 2.71 -11.57
C TYR A 337 -4.81 3.57 -10.35
N GLY A 338 -3.85 4.39 -9.93
CA GLY A 338 -3.97 5.24 -8.74
C GLY A 338 -4.01 6.74 -9.04
N GLY A 339 -3.89 7.12 -10.33
CA GLY A 339 -3.88 8.51 -10.79
C GLY A 339 -3.24 8.68 -12.16
N PRO A 340 -3.39 9.86 -12.78
CA PRO A 340 -2.92 10.10 -14.13
C PRO A 340 -1.40 10.27 -14.24
N ASP A 341 -0.76 10.85 -13.21
CA ASP A 341 0.68 11.11 -13.22
C ASP A 341 1.23 11.22 -11.80
N TYR A 342 2.13 10.28 -11.45
CA TYR A 342 2.80 10.22 -10.15
C TYR A 342 3.67 11.44 -9.87
N THR A 343 4.26 12.05 -10.91
CA THR A 343 5.17 13.19 -10.76
C THR A 343 4.42 14.48 -10.42
N THR A 344 3.20 14.61 -10.91
CA THR A 344 2.34 15.76 -10.63
C THR A 344 1.65 15.60 -9.26
N ASN A 345 1.17 14.39 -8.96
CA ASN A 345 0.56 14.07 -7.66
C ASN A 345 0.88 12.62 -7.29
N SER A 346 1.74 12.43 -6.29
CA SER A 346 2.18 11.10 -5.84
C SER A 346 1.16 10.35 -4.98
N ARG A 347 -0.02 10.95 -4.69
CA ARG A 347 -1.09 10.26 -3.97
C ARG A 347 -1.67 9.14 -4.83
N ASN A 348 -1.49 7.92 -4.37
CA ASN A 348 -2.02 6.72 -5.02
C ASN A 348 -3.44 6.42 -4.50
N TRP A 349 -4.47 6.74 -5.28
CA TRP A 349 -5.85 6.50 -4.88
C TRP A 349 -6.19 5.01 -4.74
N SER A 350 -5.45 4.11 -5.41
CA SER A 350 -5.62 2.66 -5.23
C SER A 350 -5.17 2.15 -3.85
N THR A 351 -4.27 2.87 -3.19
CA THR A 351 -3.78 2.53 -1.83
C THR A 351 -4.27 3.50 -0.76
N THR A 352 -4.96 4.57 -1.14
CA THR A 352 -5.53 5.56 -0.21
C THR A 352 -6.88 5.06 0.33
N PRO A 353 -7.03 4.84 1.65
CA PRO A 353 -8.29 4.39 2.23
C PRO A 353 -9.40 5.44 2.10
N ARG A 354 -10.62 4.98 1.89
CA ARG A 354 -11.86 5.78 1.87
C ARG A 354 -13.01 4.95 2.44
N PRO A 355 -14.09 5.60 2.92
CA PRO A 355 -15.29 4.89 3.37
C PRO A 355 -15.74 3.89 2.33
N ALA A 356 -15.81 2.61 2.72
CA ALA A 356 -16.12 1.50 1.83
C ALA A 356 -17.59 1.46 1.41
N ALA A 357 -18.44 2.23 2.09
CA ALA A 357 -19.86 2.28 1.86
C ALA A 357 -20.52 0.89 1.86
N SER A 358 -21.60 0.72 1.14
CA SER A 358 -22.34 -0.56 1.07
C SER A 358 -21.55 -1.75 0.54
N THR A 359 -20.31 -1.59 0.04
CA THR A 359 -19.46 -2.74 -0.26
C THR A 359 -19.06 -3.50 1.01
N PHE A 360 -19.07 -2.85 2.16
CA PHE A 360 -18.80 -3.47 3.47
C PHE A 360 -19.90 -4.46 3.91
N LYS A 361 -21.11 -4.37 3.34
CA LYS A 361 -22.22 -5.31 3.59
C LYS A 361 -21.89 -6.76 3.22
N SER A 362 -20.93 -6.98 2.32
CA SER A 362 -20.43 -8.33 2.02
C SER A 362 -19.82 -8.99 3.24
N PHE A 363 -19.09 -8.25 4.06
CA PHE A 363 -18.50 -8.75 5.31
C PHE A 363 -19.55 -8.88 6.42
N ALA A 364 -20.54 -7.98 6.45
CA ALA A 364 -21.67 -8.15 7.34
C ALA A 364 -22.48 -9.42 7.00
N THR A 365 -22.58 -9.78 5.71
CA THR A 365 -23.20 -11.04 5.29
C THR A 365 -22.40 -12.25 5.79
N VAL A 366 -21.05 -12.23 5.70
CA VAL A 366 -20.19 -13.27 6.31
C VAL A 366 -20.48 -13.40 7.80
N ALA A 367 -20.52 -12.26 8.51
CA ALA A 367 -20.78 -12.25 9.96
C ALA A 367 -22.18 -12.80 10.29
N GLY A 368 -23.19 -12.40 9.53
CA GLY A 368 -24.57 -12.91 9.68
C GLY A 368 -24.65 -14.42 9.52
N LEU A 369 -24.10 -14.97 8.44
CA LEU A 369 -24.09 -16.41 8.18
C LEU A 369 -23.37 -17.20 9.30
N ARG A 370 -22.25 -16.67 9.80
CA ARG A 370 -21.52 -17.25 10.96
C ARG A 370 -22.32 -17.17 12.26
N ASN A 371 -23.23 -16.21 12.39
CA ASN A 371 -24.10 -16.04 13.55
C ASN A 371 -25.43 -16.78 13.43
N GLY A 372 -25.57 -17.67 12.44
CA GLY A 372 -26.74 -18.54 12.29
C GLY A 372 -27.88 -17.95 11.45
N TYR A 373 -27.64 -16.86 10.73
CA TYR A 373 -28.55 -16.40 9.67
C TYR A 373 -28.38 -17.29 8.42
N SER A 374 -29.44 -17.34 7.62
CA SER A 374 -29.40 -17.89 6.26
C SER A 374 -29.78 -16.79 5.27
N LEU A 375 -29.62 -17.03 3.97
CA LEU A 375 -30.03 -16.07 2.95
C LEU A 375 -31.55 -15.84 2.93
N ASP A 376 -32.33 -16.76 3.51
CA ASP A 376 -33.79 -16.67 3.63
C ASP A 376 -34.24 -16.04 4.97
N SER A 377 -33.29 -15.70 5.88
CA SER A 377 -33.61 -15.05 7.14
C SER A 377 -34.25 -13.69 6.89
N THR A 378 -35.36 -13.41 7.58
CA THR A 378 -36.16 -12.18 7.43
C THR A 378 -35.59 -11.07 8.32
N LEU A 379 -35.48 -9.87 7.78
CA LEU A 379 -34.89 -8.68 8.38
C LEU A 379 -35.80 -7.46 8.14
N LYS A 380 -35.72 -6.43 8.98
CA LYS A 380 -36.47 -5.17 8.82
C LYS A 380 -36.01 -4.37 7.62
N GLY A 381 -36.87 -4.17 6.65
CA GLY A 381 -36.62 -3.33 5.47
C GLY A 381 -37.11 -1.89 5.61
N ASP A 382 -37.85 -1.56 6.66
CA ASP A 382 -38.40 -0.23 6.90
C ASP A 382 -37.53 0.59 7.86
N THR A 383 -37.73 1.92 7.82
CA THR A 383 -37.05 2.85 8.75
C THR A 383 -37.35 2.49 10.20
N PHE A 384 -36.34 2.38 11.02
CA PHE A 384 -36.46 2.17 12.46
C PHE A 384 -35.32 2.83 13.22
N THR A 385 -35.48 2.98 14.53
CA THR A 385 -34.40 3.47 15.42
C THR A 385 -33.77 2.29 16.13
N PRO A 386 -32.44 2.04 15.92
CA PRO A 386 -31.72 0.97 16.61
C PRO A 386 -31.72 1.16 18.15
N ARG A 387 -31.62 0.06 18.89
CA ARG A 387 -31.65 0.10 20.36
C ARG A 387 -30.48 0.93 20.90
N GLY A 388 -30.81 1.85 21.82
CA GLY A 388 -29.84 2.74 22.44
C GLY A 388 -29.35 3.88 21.54
N GLU A 389 -29.86 4.01 20.32
CA GLU A 389 -29.56 5.12 19.41
C GLU A 389 -30.72 6.12 19.38
N GLY A 390 -30.40 7.42 19.22
CA GLY A 390 -31.42 8.49 19.07
C GLY A 390 -31.76 8.81 17.61
N VAL A 391 -30.99 8.24 16.64
CA VAL A 391 -31.11 8.58 15.22
C VAL A 391 -31.64 7.36 14.45
N PRO A 392 -32.74 7.50 13.68
CA PRO A 392 -33.26 6.40 12.88
C PRO A 392 -32.27 6.01 11.78
N VAL A 393 -32.27 4.72 11.42
CA VAL A 393 -31.65 4.22 10.19
C VAL A 393 -32.69 4.25 9.07
N ARG A 394 -32.26 4.70 7.88
CA ARG A 394 -33.10 4.84 6.69
C ARG A 394 -32.41 4.18 5.50
N ASN A 395 -33.25 3.74 4.56
CA ASN A 395 -32.76 3.33 3.24
C ASN A 395 -32.54 4.55 2.35
N GLU A 396 -31.90 4.35 1.21
CA GLU A 396 -31.72 5.38 0.19
C GLU A 396 -33.10 5.99 -0.18
N PHE A 397 -33.16 7.31 -0.30
CA PHE A 397 -34.41 8.06 -0.54
C PHE A 397 -35.56 7.76 0.43
N SER A 398 -35.27 7.22 1.62
CA SER A 398 -36.24 6.80 2.63
C SER A 398 -37.24 5.75 2.14
N GLU A 399 -36.82 4.89 1.19
CA GLU A 399 -37.63 3.79 0.69
C GLU A 399 -37.96 2.78 1.81
N GLN A 400 -39.18 2.22 1.73
CA GLN A 400 -39.70 1.25 2.69
C GLN A 400 -39.94 -0.08 1.97
N TYR A 401 -39.40 -1.17 2.50
CA TYR A 401 -39.43 -2.48 1.85
C TYR A 401 -40.24 -3.53 2.61
N GLY A 402 -40.75 -3.20 3.81
CA GLY A 402 -41.33 -4.19 4.71
C GLY A 402 -40.27 -5.18 5.22
N ASP A 403 -40.73 -6.38 5.55
CA ASP A 403 -39.82 -7.48 5.90
C ASP A 403 -39.17 -8.06 4.62
N VAL A 404 -37.86 -8.22 4.63
CA VAL A 404 -37.08 -8.68 3.47
C VAL A 404 -36.15 -9.82 3.85
N THR A 405 -35.86 -10.72 2.89
CA THR A 405 -34.85 -11.74 3.09
C THR A 405 -33.45 -11.13 3.06
N LEU A 406 -32.46 -11.78 3.71
CA LEU A 406 -31.07 -11.35 3.64
C LEU A 406 -30.58 -11.31 2.18
N ARG A 407 -30.97 -12.27 1.31
CA ARG A 407 -30.67 -12.27 -0.12
C ARG A 407 -31.16 -10.96 -0.78
N LYS A 408 -32.42 -10.60 -0.60
CA LYS A 408 -32.97 -9.35 -1.14
C LYS A 408 -32.26 -8.13 -0.56
N ALA A 409 -31.96 -8.14 0.74
CA ALA A 409 -31.23 -7.05 1.38
C ALA A 409 -29.81 -6.84 0.79
N VAL A 410 -29.13 -7.93 0.38
CA VAL A 410 -27.85 -7.86 -0.34
C VAL A 410 -28.05 -7.32 -1.75
N ALA A 411 -29.02 -7.86 -2.51
CA ALA A 411 -29.30 -7.48 -3.90
C ALA A 411 -29.65 -5.98 -4.04
N GLU A 412 -30.58 -5.50 -3.22
CA GLU A 412 -31.08 -4.12 -3.23
C GLU A 412 -30.28 -3.17 -2.32
N SER A 413 -29.28 -3.69 -1.60
CA SER A 413 -28.44 -2.90 -0.70
C SER A 413 -29.20 -2.20 0.44
N ILE A 414 -30.17 -2.86 1.06
CA ILE A 414 -31.09 -2.29 2.06
C ILE A 414 -30.38 -1.99 3.37
N ASN A 415 -30.24 -0.72 3.74
CA ASN A 415 -29.48 -0.28 4.92
C ASN A 415 -30.11 -0.77 6.23
N THR A 416 -31.43 -0.64 6.35
CA THR A 416 -32.17 -0.99 7.56
C THR A 416 -31.99 -2.47 7.90
N ALA A 417 -32.09 -3.35 6.91
CA ALA A 417 -31.88 -4.79 7.09
C ALA A 417 -30.50 -5.16 7.65
N PHE A 418 -29.46 -4.49 7.19
CA PHE A 418 -28.09 -4.75 7.67
C PHE A 418 -27.86 -4.22 9.09
N VAL A 419 -28.47 -3.10 9.46
CA VAL A 419 -28.39 -2.58 10.84
C VAL A 419 -29.21 -3.47 11.78
N ASP A 420 -30.41 -3.92 11.38
CA ASP A 420 -31.23 -4.87 12.13
C ASP A 420 -30.49 -6.19 12.38
N MET A 421 -29.87 -6.74 11.34
CA MET A 421 -29.04 -7.95 11.45
C MET A 421 -27.87 -7.73 12.41
N THR A 422 -27.13 -6.61 12.25
CA THR A 422 -25.95 -6.34 13.07
C THR A 422 -26.32 -6.15 14.54
N GLU A 423 -27.41 -5.43 14.84
CA GLU A 423 -27.94 -5.26 16.19
C GLU A 423 -28.39 -6.57 16.83
N SER A 424 -28.95 -7.47 16.02
CA SER A 424 -29.52 -8.73 16.47
C SER A 424 -28.51 -9.88 16.62
N MET A 425 -27.32 -9.74 16.03
CA MET A 425 -26.23 -10.72 16.18
C MET A 425 -25.60 -10.66 17.58
N ASN A 426 -25.09 -11.78 18.05
CA ASN A 426 -24.25 -11.79 19.25
C ASN A 426 -22.93 -11.06 18.95
N ASN A 427 -22.69 -9.96 19.67
CA ASN A 427 -21.54 -9.07 19.43
C ASN A 427 -21.41 -8.62 17.96
N GLY A 428 -22.53 -8.25 17.36
CA GLY A 428 -22.65 -8.03 15.91
C GLY A 428 -21.64 -7.05 15.31
N PRO A 429 -21.44 -5.85 15.86
CA PRO A 429 -20.44 -4.92 15.33
C PRO A 429 -19.02 -5.51 15.26
N ALA A 430 -18.57 -6.17 16.32
CA ALA A 430 -17.25 -6.82 16.33
C ALA A 430 -17.18 -8.04 15.41
N ALA A 431 -18.29 -8.76 15.23
CA ALA A 431 -18.36 -9.87 14.28
C ALA A 431 -18.21 -9.39 12.83
N VAL A 432 -18.80 -8.24 12.47
CA VAL A 432 -18.64 -7.61 11.15
C VAL A 432 -17.20 -7.15 10.93
N ILE A 433 -16.60 -6.47 11.91
CA ILE A 433 -15.19 -6.06 11.86
C ILE A 433 -14.28 -7.28 11.68
N LYS A 434 -14.50 -8.34 12.47
CA LYS A 434 -13.72 -9.57 12.36
C LYS A 434 -13.85 -10.21 10.98
N ALA A 435 -15.05 -10.27 10.42
CA ALA A 435 -15.29 -10.83 9.09
C ALA A 435 -14.55 -10.05 7.99
N ALA A 436 -14.51 -8.72 8.08
CA ALA A 436 -13.75 -7.89 7.15
C ALA A 436 -12.23 -8.12 7.27
N ASN A 437 -11.70 -8.19 8.49
CA ASN A 437 -10.29 -8.50 8.74
C ASN A 437 -9.92 -9.92 8.28
N ASP A 438 -10.77 -10.90 8.52
CA ASP A 438 -10.59 -12.28 8.05
C ASP A 438 -10.50 -12.32 6.51
N ALA A 439 -11.33 -11.53 5.82
CA ALA A 439 -11.28 -11.41 4.37
C ALA A 439 -10.00 -10.72 3.85
N GLY A 440 -9.31 -9.93 4.67
CA GLY A 440 -8.09 -9.21 4.29
C GLY A 440 -8.23 -7.69 4.24
N ALA A 441 -9.36 -7.12 4.68
CA ALA A 441 -9.48 -5.67 4.84
C ALA A 441 -8.86 -5.23 6.19
N PRO A 442 -7.80 -4.41 6.20
CA PRO A 442 -7.13 -3.98 7.42
C PRO A 442 -7.95 -2.90 8.14
N THR A 443 -7.94 -2.93 9.47
CA THR A 443 -8.56 -1.92 10.32
C THR A 443 -7.93 -0.53 10.10
N GLY A 444 -8.75 0.51 10.10
CA GLY A 444 -8.34 1.90 9.87
C GLY A 444 -9.31 2.92 10.45
N ALA A 445 -9.39 4.11 9.86
CA ALA A 445 -10.34 5.14 10.26
C ALA A 445 -11.78 4.69 9.99
N GLY A 446 -12.73 5.12 10.83
CA GLY A 446 -14.15 4.78 10.70
C GLY A 446 -14.52 3.34 11.08
N TRP A 447 -13.61 2.56 11.68
CA TRP A 447 -13.84 1.17 12.12
C TRP A 447 -14.43 1.08 13.53
N ASP A 448 -15.30 2.00 13.89
CA ASP A 448 -15.95 2.00 15.20
C ASP A 448 -16.96 0.86 15.32
N ALA A 449 -16.88 0.12 16.43
CA ALA A 449 -17.77 -1.02 16.70
C ALA A 449 -19.18 -0.55 17.12
N ASN A 450 -20.00 -0.16 16.14
CA ASN A 450 -21.39 0.22 16.32
C ASN A 450 -22.29 -0.50 15.30
N ASN A 451 -23.63 -0.47 15.49
CA ASN A 451 -24.56 -1.22 14.64
C ASN A 451 -24.57 -0.76 13.18
N ARG A 452 -24.06 0.43 12.87
CA ARG A 452 -23.98 1.00 11.51
C ARG A 452 -22.68 0.65 10.80
N ILE A 453 -21.75 -0.06 11.43
CA ILE A 453 -20.47 -0.48 10.80
C ILE A 453 -20.73 -1.24 9.48
N ALA A 454 -21.81 -2.01 9.40
CA ALA A 454 -22.21 -2.73 8.19
C ALA A 454 -22.49 -1.79 6.99
N LEU A 455 -22.77 -0.50 7.24
CA LEU A 455 -23.01 0.49 6.19
C LEU A 455 -21.72 1.05 5.57
N GLY A 456 -20.55 0.73 6.17
CA GLY A 456 -19.24 0.98 5.60
C GLY A 456 -18.68 2.38 5.80
N ALA A 457 -18.86 2.98 6.98
CA ALA A 457 -18.07 4.13 7.41
C ALA A 457 -16.57 3.78 7.52
N ALA A 458 -16.27 2.49 7.66
CA ALA A 458 -14.92 1.93 7.68
C ALA A 458 -14.14 2.27 6.40
N GLU A 459 -12.99 2.93 6.57
CA GLU A 459 -12.12 3.24 5.44
C GLU A 459 -11.25 2.04 5.04
N VAL A 460 -11.29 1.71 3.76
CA VAL A 460 -10.49 0.63 3.14
C VAL A 460 -9.96 1.14 1.80
N SER A 461 -8.72 0.79 1.44
CA SER A 461 -8.20 1.15 0.11
C SER A 461 -8.78 0.24 -0.98
N PRO A 462 -8.88 0.72 -2.24
CA PRO A 462 -9.32 -0.11 -3.36
C PRO A 462 -8.53 -1.41 -3.52
N LEU A 463 -7.22 -1.38 -3.33
CA LEU A 463 -6.37 -2.57 -3.39
C LEU A 463 -6.76 -3.60 -2.31
N ASN A 464 -6.92 -3.15 -1.07
CA ASN A 464 -7.31 -4.04 0.02
C ASN A 464 -8.76 -4.54 -0.14
N MET A 465 -9.64 -3.73 -0.73
CA MET A 465 -11.01 -4.15 -1.02
C MET A 465 -11.04 -5.21 -2.14
N ALA A 466 -10.24 -5.04 -3.20
CA ALA A 466 -10.09 -6.05 -4.24
C ALA A 466 -9.56 -7.38 -3.67
N ASN A 467 -8.57 -7.31 -2.76
CA ASN A 467 -8.03 -8.50 -2.09
C ASN A 467 -9.05 -9.18 -1.17
N ALA A 468 -9.79 -8.41 -0.40
CA ALA A 468 -10.82 -8.97 0.50
C ALA A 468 -11.92 -9.68 -0.28
N TYR A 469 -12.31 -9.16 -1.45
CA TYR A 469 -13.25 -9.82 -2.34
C TYR A 469 -12.61 -11.01 -3.10
N ALA A 470 -11.30 -10.98 -3.37
CA ALA A 470 -10.57 -12.13 -3.91
C ALA A 470 -10.63 -13.33 -2.95
N SER A 471 -10.61 -13.08 -1.64
CA SER A 471 -10.78 -14.14 -0.63
C SER A 471 -12.16 -14.80 -0.72
N LEU A 472 -13.23 -14.04 -0.97
CA LEU A 472 -14.56 -14.60 -1.21
C LEU A 472 -14.61 -15.41 -2.52
N ALA A 473 -13.99 -14.89 -3.58
CA ALA A 473 -13.90 -15.56 -4.88
C ALA A 473 -13.13 -16.89 -4.81
N ASP A 474 -12.12 -16.99 -3.94
CA ASP A 474 -11.32 -18.21 -3.73
C ASP A 474 -11.78 -19.04 -2.51
N SER A 475 -13.12 -19.17 -2.37
CA SER A 475 -13.73 -20.06 -1.36
C SER A 475 -13.29 -19.76 0.07
N GLY A 476 -13.06 -18.49 0.39
CA GLY A 476 -12.67 -18.02 1.72
C GLY A 476 -11.18 -18.11 2.04
N LYS A 477 -10.35 -18.37 1.05
CA LYS A 477 -8.89 -18.40 1.19
C LYS A 477 -8.28 -17.01 1.03
N ARG A 478 -7.76 -16.46 2.13
CA ARG A 478 -7.04 -15.18 2.11
C ARG A 478 -5.58 -15.36 1.68
N LYS A 479 -5.12 -14.48 0.85
CA LYS A 479 -3.72 -14.33 0.44
C LYS A 479 -3.26 -12.88 0.62
N GLU A 480 -1.97 -12.68 0.80
CA GLU A 480 -1.41 -11.33 0.81
C GLU A 480 -1.19 -10.84 -0.62
N THR A 481 -1.53 -9.56 -0.86
CA THR A 481 -1.28 -8.95 -2.17
C THR A 481 0.21 -8.71 -2.39
N HIS A 482 0.66 -8.92 -3.62
CA HIS A 482 2.04 -8.66 -4.01
C HIS A 482 2.13 -8.21 -5.48
N PHE A 483 3.15 -7.39 -5.78
CA PHE A 483 3.48 -6.93 -7.12
C PHE A 483 4.66 -7.70 -7.71
N VAL A 484 5.56 -8.22 -6.86
CA VAL A 484 6.78 -8.91 -7.28
C VAL A 484 6.52 -10.41 -7.34
N ALA A 485 6.48 -10.96 -8.55
CA ALA A 485 6.37 -12.40 -8.75
C ALA A 485 7.71 -13.11 -8.58
N LYS A 486 8.77 -12.54 -9.15
CA LYS A 486 10.11 -13.14 -9.13
C LYS A 486 11.20 -12.08 -9.26
N VAL A 487 12.33 -12.30 -8.61
CA VAL A 487 13.55 -11.51 -8.77
C VAL A 487 14.68 -12.43 -9.22
N LEU A 488 15.33 -12.06 -10.32
CA LEU A 488 16.55 -12.72 -10.78
C LEU A 488 17.75 -11.81 -10.53
N ASP A 489 18.89 -12.42 -10.19
CA ASP A 489 20.15 -11.70 -10.11
C ASP A 489 20.71 -11.41 -11.52
N ARG A 490 21.84 -10.68 -11.59
CA ARG A 490 22.53 -10.37 -12.86
C ARG A 490 22.98 -11.60 -13.66
N ASN A 491 23.08 -12.77 -13.01
CA ASN A 491 23.48 -14.02 -13.65
C ASN A 491 22.27 -14.83 -14.13
N GLY A 492 21.06 -14.33 -13.90
CA GLY A 492 19.81 -15.01 -14.23
C GLY A 492 19.34 -16.04 -13.21
N ASN A 493 19.99 -16.12 -12.03
CA ASN A 493 19.56 -17.00 -10.96
C ASN A 493 18.35 -16.39 -10.22
N THR A 494 17.37 -17.22 -9.89
CA THR A 494 16.23 -16.79 -9.06
C THR A 494 16.70 -16.57 -7.62
N VAL A 495 16.53 -15.35 -7.12
CA VAL A 495 16.89 -14.94 -5.75
C VAL A 495 15.67 -14.69 -4.88
N TYR A 496 14.52 -14.51 -5.50
CA TYR A 496 13.21 -14.45 -4.86
C TYR A 496 12.13 -14.99 -5.81
N GLU A 497 11.17 -15.69 -5.25
CA GLU A 497 9.93 -16.09 -5.92
C GLU A 497 8.78 -16.01 -4.92
N ALA A 498 7.69 -15.36 -5.30
CA ALA A 498 6.53 -15.16 -4.46
C ALA A 498 5.90 -16.51 -4.10
N LYS A 499 5.55 -16.69 -2.83
CA LYS A 499 4.88 -17.89 -2.33
C LYS A 499 3.37 -17.62 -2.31
N ASN A 500 2.62 -18.49 -2.95
CA ASN A 500 1.15 -18.41 -2.96
C ASN A 500 0.56 -19.06 -1.68
N GLU A 501 1.03 -18.62 -0.51
CA GLU A 501 0.53 -19.11 0.76
C GLU A 501 -0.89 -18.59 1.01
N ALA A 502 -1.81 -19.49 1.30
CA ALA A 502 -3.20 -19.15 1.54
C ALA A 502 -3.63 -19.59 2.95
N THR A 503 -4.41 -18.74 3.61
CA THR A 503 -5.05 -19.07 4.89
C THR A 503 -6.55 -19.23 4.67
N GLN A 504 -7.14 -20.36 5.10
CA GLN A 504 -8.59 -20.50 5.14
C GLN A 504 -9.15 -19.59 6.23
N ALA A 505 -9.50 -18.36 5.87
CA ALA A 505 -9.93 -17.31 6.80
C ALA A 505 -11.46 -17.22 6.94
N ILE A 506 -12.18 -17.63 5.89
CA ILE A 506 -13.64 -17.75 5.89
C ILE A 506 -13.97 -19.18 5.48
N GLU A 507 -14.95 -19.79 6.13
CA GLU A 507 -15.38 -21.16 5.85
C GLU A 507 -15.89 -21.26 4.40
N GLU A 508 -15.50 -22.31 3.67
CA GLU A 508 -15.82 -22.49 2.24
C GLU A 508 -17.32 -22.32 1.94
N ASN A 509 -18.18 -22.95 2.75
CA ASN A 509 -19.62 -22.85 2.54
C ASN A 509 -20.18 -21.45 2.88
N VAL A 510 -19.56 -20.72 3.82
CA VAL A 510 -19.94 -19.32 4.10
C VAL A 510 -19.56 -18.46 2.91
N ALA A 511 -18.34 -18.57 2.39
CA ALA A 511 -17.89 -17.83 1.21
C ALA A 511 -18.77 -18.13 -0.02
N ALA A 512 -19.16 -19.40 -0.23
CA ALA A 512 -20.04 -19.79 -1.32
C ALA A 512 -21.46 -19.17 -1.19
N ASN A 513 -22.04 -19.13 0.02
CA ASN A 513 -23.34 -18.47 0.25
C ASN A 513 -23.25 -16.94 0.10
N VAL A 514 -22.14 -16.30 0.52
CA VAL A 514 -21.92 -14.88 0.27
C VAL A 514 -21.80 -14.61 -1.23
N THR A 515 -21.06 -15.43 -1.95
CA THR A 515 -20.94 -15.33 -3.42
C THR A 515 -22.30 -15.48 -4.09
N ASP A 516 -23.11 -16.45 -3.68
CA ASP A 516 -24.47 -16.65 -4.18
C ASP A 516 -25.38 -15.43 -3.90
N ALA A 517 -25.28 -14.81 -2.72
CA ALA A 517 -25.98 -13.55 -2.44
C ALA A 517 -25.45 -12.38 -3.29
N LEU A 518 -24.15 -12.33 -3.56
CA LEU A 518 -23.55 -11.27 -4.39
C LEU A 518 -23.81 -11.46 -5.89
N THR A 519 -24.13 -12.68 -6.37
CA THR A 519 -24.63 -12.88 -7.73
C THR A 519 -26.02 -12.28 -7.91
N SER A 520 -26.89 -12.34 -6.88
CA SER A 520 -28.21 -11.68 -6.93
C SER A 520 -28.11 -10.16 -7.15
N VAL A 521 -27.04 -9.50 -6.69
CA VAL A 521 -26.80 -8.07 -6.98
C VAL A 521 -26.66 -7.82 -8.47
N VAL A 522 -26.06 -8.78 -9.21
CA VAL A 522 -25.83 -8.69 -10.66
C VAL A 522 -27.04 -9.21 -11.46
N GLU A 523 -27.75 -10.18 -10.95
CA GLU A 523 -28.88 -10.79 -11.65
C GLU A 523 -30.16 -9.92 -11.57
N GLU A 524 -30.45 -9.36 -10.41
CA GLU A 524 -31.71 -8.66 -10.15
C GLU A 524 -31.56 -7.36 -9.34
N GLY A 525 -30.34 -7.00 -8.90
CA GLY A 525 -30.09 -5.89 -7.98
C GLY A 525 -29.35 -4.70 -8.59
N THR A 526 -28.70 -3.94 -7.72
CA THR A 526 -28.02 -2.67 -8.03
C THR A 526 -26.83 -2.81 -8.98
N GLY A 527 -26.32 -4.02 -9.21
CA GLY A 527 -25.18 -4.35 -10.06
C GLY A 527 -25.53 -4.91 -11.43
N ALA A 528 -26.80 -4.87 -11.86
CA ALA A 528 -27.31 -5.57 -13.04
C ALA A 528 -26.50 -5.35 -14.33
N LYS A 529 -25.88 -4.18 -14.51
CA LYS A 529 -25.00 -3.89 -15.67
C LYS A 529 -23.79 -4.84 -15.78
N ALA A 530 -23.32 -5.43 -14.68
CA ALA A 530 -22.21 -6.36 -14.70
C ALA A 530 -22.51 -7.68 -15.44
N SER A 531 -23.81 -8.01 -15.65
CA SER A 531 -24.22 -9.15 -16.48
C SER A 531 -23.72 -9.06 -17.93
N GLN A 532 -23.41 -7.85 -18.42
CA GLN A 532 -22.82 -7.62 -19.75
C GLN A 532 -21.45 -8.28 -19.95
N LEU A 533 -20.82 -8.76 -18.86
CA LEU A 533 -19.58 -9.53 -18.94
C LEU A 533 -19.80 -10.95 -19.51
N ASN A 534 -21.05 -11.44 -19.59
CA ASN A 534 -21.43 -12.74 -20.13
C ASN A 534 -20.69 -13.93 -19.48
N ARG A 535 -20.46 -13.85 -18.18
CA ARG A 535 -19.88 -14.91 -17.32
C ARG A 535 -20.34 -14.73 -15.88
N PRO A 536 -20.19 -15.72 -15.01
CA PRO A 536 -20.54 -15.56 -13.60
C PRO A 536 -19.79 -14.39 -12.96
N VAL A 537 -20.54 -13.49 -12.36
CA VAL A 537 -20.05 -12.31 -11.64
C VAL A 537 -20.78 -12.20 -10.32
N ALA A 538 -20.02 -11.95 -9.28
CA ALA A 538 -20.53 -11.54 -7.97
C ALA A 538 -19.95 -10.17 -7.62
N GLY A 539 -20.74 -9.28 -7.02
CA GLY A 539 -20.24 -7.94 -6.74
C GLY A 539 -21.18 -7.11 -5.90
N LYS A 540 -20.72 -5.92 -5.51
CA LYS A 540 -21.48 -4.99 -4.68
C LYS A 540 -21.19 -3.55 -5.07
N THR A 541 -22.24 -2.75 -5.16
CA THR A 541 -22.18 -1.29 -5.26
C THR A 541 -21.97 -0.68 -3.88
N GLY A 542 -21.34 0.50 -3.84
CA GLY A 542 -21.21 1.33 -2.65
C GLY A 542 -21.39 2.80 -3.01
N THR A 543 -22.08 3.54 -2.16
CA THR A 543 -22.21 5.00 -2.25
C THR A 543 -22.19 5.52 -0.83
N ASN A 544 -21.21 6.37 -0.51
CA ASN A 544 -21.06 6.99 0.80
C ASN A 544 -21.35 8.47 0.70
N GLY A 545 -22.19 8.96 1.58
CA GLY A 545 -22.51 10.38 1.67
C GLY A 545 -22.65 10.83 3.13
N VAL A 546 -22.30 12.09 3.37
CA VAL A 546 -22.48 12.80 4.64
C VAL A 546 -23.18 14.11 4.31
N ASP A 547 -24.29 14.42 5.00
CA ASP A 547 -25.05 15.67 4.86
C ASP A 547 -25.35 16.02 3.38
N ASP A 548 -25.92 15.09 2.63
CA ASP A 548 -26.24 15.19 1.19
C ASP A 548 -25.01 15.38 0.26
N THR A 549 -23.80 15.18 0.77
CA THR A 549 -22.57 15.22 0.00
C THR A 549 -22.05 13.80 -0.25
N ILE A 550 -22.00 13.36 -1.50
CA ILE A 550 -21.42 12.05 -1.85
C ILE A 550 -19.90 12.18 -1.95
N THR A 551 -19.18 11.48 -1.08
CA THR A 551 -17.73 11.58 -0.98
C THR A 551 -16.96 10.39 -1.56
N SER A 552 -17.61 9.21 -1.66
CA SER A 552 -17.02 8.07 -2.38
C SER A 552 -18.10 7.20 -3.03
N ALA A 553 -17.80 6.69 -4.21
CA ALA A 553 -18.67 5.77 -4.93
C ALA A 553 -17.87 4.58 -5.47
N TRP A 554 -18.41 3.37 -5.29
CA TRP A 554 -17.71 2.13 -5.50
C TRP A 554 -18.50 1.10 -6.32
N PHE A 555 -17.76 0.30 -7.08
CA PHE A 555 -18.19 -1.04 -7.43
C PHE A 555 -17.03 -2.01 -7.20
N VAL A 556 -17.28 -3.06 -6.41
CA VAL A 556 -16.31 -4.14 -6.18
C VAL A 556 -16.97 -5.43 -6.63
N GLY A 557 -16.31 -6.12 -7.55
CA GLY A 557 -16.86 -7.34 -8.11
C GLY A 557 -15.76 -8.31 -8.57
N TYR A 558 -16.14 -9.55 -8.73
CA TYR A 558 -15.22 -10.62 -9.10
C TYR A 558 -15.85 -11.67 -10.00
N THR A 559 -14.99 -12.29 -10.78
CA THR A 559 -15.18 -13.62 -11.38
C THR A 559 -14.48 -14.66 -10.50
N ARG A 560 -14.52 -15.94 -10.86
CA ARG A 560 -13.74 -16.97 -10.12
C ARG A 560 -12.23 -16.71 -10.15
N GLN A 561 -11.72 -15.91 -11.10
CA GLN A 561 -10.29 -15.73 -11.38
C GLN A 561 -9.76 -14.34 -11.04
N ILE A 562 -10.58 -13.30 -11.12
CA ILE A 562 -10.16 -11.90 -10.96
C ILE A 562 -11.13 -11.19 -10.02
N SER A 563 -10.60 -10.49 -9.03
CA SER A 563 -11.33 -9.55 -8.19
C SER A 563 -10.88 -8.12 -8.51
N THR A 564 -11.84 -7.21 -8.74
CA THR A 564 -11.55 -5.82 -9.11
C THR A 564 -12.39 -4.84 -8.30
N ALA A 565 -11.73 -3.84 -7.73
CA ALA A 565 -12.37 -2.70 -7.09
C ALA A 565 -12.18 -1.45 -7.94
N VAL A 566 -13.30 -0.73 -8.15
CA VAL A 566 -13.32 0.60 -8.76
C VAL A 566 -13.89 1.59 -7.76
N MET A 567 -13.18 2.69 -7.52
CA MET A 567 -13.58 3.77 -6.62
C MET A 567 -13.51 5.11 -7.33
N TYR A 568 -14.45 5.99 -7.03
CA TYR A 568 -14.43 7.40 -7.41
C TYR A 568 -14.48 8.28 -6.17
N VAL A 569 -13.68 9.35 -6.19
CA VAL A 569 -13.62 10.43 -5.20
C VAL A 569 -13.34 11.75 -5.91
N ALA A 570 -13.62 12.90 -5.29
CA ALA A 570 -13.38 14.21 -5.88
C ALA A 570 -12.58 15.15 -4.96
N GLY A 571 -11.85 16.09 -5.57
CA GLY A 571 -11.02 17.10 -4.90
C GLY A 571 -9.70 16.57 -4.38
N ASP A 572 -8.81 17.47 -3.99
CA ASP A 572 -7.45 17.13 -3.53
C ASP A 572 -7.45 16.18 -2.32
N SER A 573 -8.40 16.36 -1.41
CA SER A 573 -8.56 15.49 -0.24
C SER A 573 -9.33 14.20 -0.53
N GLY A 574 -10.08 14.14 -1.65
CA GLY A 574 -11.01 13.07 -1.99
C GLY A 574 -12.31 13.12 -1.18
N ASN A 575 -12.67 14.27 -0.62
CA ASN A 575 -13.88 14.47 0.20
C ASN A 575 -14.86 15.46 -0.40
N GLU A 576 -14.61 15.95 -1.62
CA GLU A 576 -15.53 16.84 -2.31
C GLU A 576 -16.72 16.09 -2.90
N ASN A 577 -17.79 16.84 -3.20
CA ASN A 577 -19.06 16.27 -3.62
C ASN A 577 -18.99 15.69 -5.05
N LEU A 578 -19.08 14.36 -5.15
CA LEU A 578 -19.14 13.64 -6.42
C LEU A 578 -20.39 13.97 -7.26
N ASP A 579 -21.46 14.50 -6.66
CA ASP A 579 -22.67 14.86 -7.40
C ASP A 579 -22.44 15.95 -8.43
N ALA A 580 -21.36 16.72 -8.28
CA ALA A 580 -20.91 17.65 -9.32
C ALA A 580 -20.62 16.95 -10.66
N TYR A 581 -20.26 15.65 -10.63
CA TYR A 581 -19.87 14.82 -11.78
C TYR A 581 -20.91 13.78 -12.18
N LYS A 582 -22.09 13.76 -11.56
CA LYS A 582 -23.14 12.78 -11.89
C LYS A 582 -23.64 12.91 -13.32
N LYS A 583 -24.13 11.81 -13.88
CA LYS A 583 -24.74 11.83 -15.21
C LYS A 583 -25.99 12.72 -15.20
N PRO A 584 -26.24 13.47 -16.29
CA PRO A 584 -27.50 14.21 -16.41
C PRO A 584 -28.69 13.28 -16.29
N GLY A 585 -29.58 13.59 -15.34
CA GLY A 585 -30.78 12.79 -15.05
C GLY A 585 -30.64 11.83 -13.86
N ASP A 586 -29.40 11.54 -13.40
CA ASP A 586 -29.20 10.77 -12.18
C ASP A 586 -29.53 11.62 -10.95
N LYS A 587 -30.11 10.99 -9.93
CA LYS A 587 -30.41 11.64 -8.65
C LYS A 587 -29.11 12.00 -7.90
N THR A 588 -28.14 11.09 -7.93
CA THR A 588 -26.83 11.24 -7.28
C THR A 588 -25.76 10.43 -8.01
N PHE A 589 -24.48 10.59 -7.62
CA PHE A 589 -23.36 9.83 -8.18
C PHE A 589 -23.27 8.43 -7.56
N PHE A 590 -24.06 7.50 -8.09
CA PHE A 590 -24.14 6.15 -7.56
C PHE A 590 -22.97 5.25 -7.93
N GLY A 591 -22.69 4.26 -7.07
CA GLY A 591 -21.80 3.14 -7.38
C GLY A 591 -22.27 2.30 -8.59
N SER A 592 -23.56 2.25 -8.86
CA SER A 592 -24.17 1.63 -10.06
C SER A 592 -23.99 2.47 -11.35
N GLY A 593 -23.53 3.71 -11.24
CA GLY A 593 -23.28 4.63 -12.35
C GLY A 593 -21.91 4.45 -13.00
N TYR A 594 -21.05 5.45 -12.83
CA TYR A 594 -19.67 5.43 -13.38
C TYR A 594 -18.81 4.30 -12.81
N PRO A 595 -18.81 4.02 -11.48
CA PRO A 595 -17.98 2.93 -10.94
C PRO A 595 -18.27 1.58 -11.59
N LEU A 596 -19.53 1.18 -11.66
CA LEU A 596 -19.94 -0.07 -12.32
C LEU A 596 -19.67 -0.06 -13.83
N THR A 597 -19.87 1.08 -14.50
CA THR A 597 -19.59 1.21 -15.94
C THR A 597 -18.12 1.03 -16.24
N THR A 598 -17.24 1.67 -15.46
CA THR A 598 -15.79 1.55 -15.53
C THR A 598 -15.37 0.11 -15.27
N TRP A 599 -15.92 -0.53 -14.23
CA TRP A 599 -15.64 -1.92 -13.90
C TRP A 599 -15.98 -2.87 -15.05
N VAL A 600 -17.17 -2.73 -15.67
CA VAL A 600 -17.62 -3.59 -16.77
C VAL A 600 -16.69 -3.47 -17.97
N GLU A 601 -16.36 -2.25 -18.41
CA GLU A 601 -15.49 -2.04 -19.58
C GLU A 601 -14.07 -2.57 -19.32
N TYR A 602 -13.51 -2.30 -18.14
CA TYR A 602 -12.22 -2.85 -17.74
C TYR A 602 -12.24 -4.39 -17.75
N MET A 603 -13.23 -5.00 -17.10
CA MET A 603 -13.32 -6.45 -16.97
C MET A 603 -13.58 -7.17 -18.29
N GLN A 604 -14.24 -6.53 -19.27
CA GLN A 604 -14.37 -7.07 -20.63
C GLN A 604 -13.01 -7.30 -21.28
N THR A 605 -12.06 -6.39 -21.06
CA THR A 605 -10.67 -6.56 -21.53
C THR A 605 -9.91 -7.55 -20.65
N ALA A 606 -9.99 -7.40 -19.31
CA ALA A 606 -9.26 -8.21 -18.35
C ALA A 606 -9.60 -9.72 -18.44
N THR A 607 -10.84 -10.05 -18.82
CA THR A 607 -11.28 -11.44 -18.91
C THR A 607 -11.28 -12.00 -20.34
N LYS A 608 -10.82 -11.21 -21.32
CA LYS A 608 -10.76 -11.63 -22.73
C LYS A 608 -9.84 -12.83 -22.89
N GLY A 609 -10.35 -13.89 -23.52
CA GLY A 609 -9.60 -15.13 -23.74
C GLY A 609 -9.46 -16.04 -22.52
N GLN A 610 -9.96 -15.63 -21.34
CA GLN A 610 -9.98 -16.51 -20.18
C GLN A 610 -11.13 -17.50 -20.23
N GLU A 611 -10.86 -18.71 -19.76
CA GLU A 611 -11.89 -19.72 -19.53
C GLU A 611 -13.00 -19.18 -18.61
N VAL A 612 -14.26 -19.52 -18.92
CA VAL A 612 -15.39 -19.17 -18.07
C VAL A 612 -15.51 -20.19 -16.95
N LYS A 613 -15.10 -19.81 -15.74
CA LYS A 613 -15.19 -20.65 -14.54
C LYS A 613 -16.44 -20.31 -13.73
N GLN A 614 -17.08 -21.36 -13.22
CA GLN A 614 -18.23 -21.23 -12.32
C GLN A 614 -17.77 -20.99 -10.88
N PHE A 615 -18.60 -20.34 -10.09
CA PHE A 615 -18.43 -20.29 -8.64
C PHE A 615 -18.77 -21.64 -8.00
N ASP A 616 -18.23 -21.86 -6.81
CA ASP A 616 -18.56 -23.03 -6.02
C ASP A 616 -20.03 -22.99 -5.60
N LYS A 617 -20.71 -24.13 -5.67
CA LYS A 617 -22.13 -24.21 -5.30
C LYS A 617 -22.30 -24.06 -3.80
N ALA A 618 -23.11 -23.09 -3.39
CA ALA A 618 -23.53 -22.91 -2.02
C ALA A 618 -24.37 -24.11 -1.54
N LYS A 619 -24.05 -24.65 -0.37
CA LYS A 619 -24.94 -25.55 0.34
C LYS A 619 -25.78 -24.69 1.29
N PRO A 620 -27.12 -24.87 1.32
CA PRO A 620 -27.97 -24.07 2.19
C PRO A 620 -27.47 -24.12 3.64
N ILE A 621 -27.31 -22.95 4.25
CA ILE A 621 -27.07 -22.83 5.68
C ILE A 621 -28.44 -22.92 6.34
N GLN A 622 -28.66 -23.97 7.16
CA GLN A 622 -29.88 -24.08 7.97
C GLN A 622 -29.79 -23.06 9.11
N GLY A 623 -30.26 -21.85 8.82
CA GLY A 623 -30.37 -20.79 9.82
C GLY A 623 -31.65 -20.97 10.64
N LYS A 624 -31.64 -20.57 11.90
CA LYS A 624 -32.87 -20.28 12.61
C LYS A 624 -33.54 -19.14 11.85
N SER A 625 -34.80 -19.31 11.41
CA SER A 625 -35.64 -18.20 10.97
C SER A 625 -35.84 -17.29 12.18
N ILE A 626 -35.00 -16.24 12.26
CA ILE A 626 -35.19 -15.20 13.28
C ILE A 626 -36.21 -14.27 12.69
N ALA A 627 -37.48 -14.53 13.00
CA ALA A 627 -38.55 -13.58 12.73
C ALA A 627 -38.22 -12.26 13.46
N PRO A 628 -38.49 -11.09 12.87
CA PRO A 628 -38.32 -9.83 13.58
C PRO A 628 -39.05 -9.91 14.90
N SER A 629 -38.42 -9.47 16.00
CA SER A 629 -39.06 -9.39 17.30
C SER A 629 -40.28 -8.47 17.15
N GLU A 630 -41.49 -9.04 17.19
CA GLU A 630 -42.68 -8.23 17.29
C GLU A 630 -42.51 -7.28 18.46
N SER A 631 -42.53 -5.99 18.21
CA SER A 631 -42.76 -4.99 19.25
C SER A 631 -44.06 -5.34 19.94
N PRO A 632 -44.10 -5.47 21.29
CA PRO A 632 -45.33 -5.77 21.96
C PRO A 632 -46.34 -4.66 21.62
N SER A 633 -47.31 -4.98 20.82
CA SER A 633 -48.50 -4.13 20.67
C SER A 633 -49.08 -3.89 22.05
N PRO A 634 -49.40 -2.65 22.42
CA PRO A 634 -50.02 -2.41 23.71
C PRO A 634 -51.33 -3.23 23.77
N SER A 635 -51.34 -4.22 24.67
CA SER A 635 -52.53 -5.02 24.93
C SER A 635 -53.64 -4.10 25.37
N VAL A 636 -54.65 -3.95 24.53
CA VAL A 636 -55.93 -3.35 24.91
C VAL A 636 -56.59 -4.34 25.87
N GLN A 637 -56.54 -4.05 27.17
CA GLN A 637 -57.35 -4.77 28.14
C GLN A 637 -58.84 -4.55 27.78
N PRO A 638 -59.68 -5.61 27.74
CA PRO A 638 -61.09 -5.43 27.60
C PRO A 638 -61.66 -4.76 28.84
N SER A 639 -62.24 -3.57 28.66
CA SER A 639 -63.01 -2.90 29.70
C SER A 639 -64.22 -3.74 30.05
N GLN A 640 -64.31 -4.22 31.28
CA GLN A 640 -65.54 -4.85 31.81
C GLN A 640 -66.64 -3.82 31.90
N SER A 641 -67.71 -4.03 31.20
CA SER A 641 -68.98 -3.30 31.32
C SER A 641 -69.64 -3.56 32.68
N GLN A 642 -69.77 -2.53 33.50
CA GLN A 642 -70.74 -2.54 34.60
C GLN A 642 -72.00 -1.80 34.20
N SER A 643 -73.05 -2.54 34.35
CA SER A 643 -74.44 -2.20 34.08
C SER A 643 -74.99 -1.02 34.91
N ALA A 644 -75.91 -0.31 34.30
CA ALA A 644 -76.68 0.84 34.78
C ALA A 644 -77.62 0.56 35.97
N HIS A 645 -77.88 1.58 36.77
CA HIS A 645 -79.24 1.96 37.24
C HIS A 645 -79.21 3.41 37.75
N PRO A 646 -80.44 4.06 37.97
CA PRO A 646 -80.78 5.27 37.25
C PRO A 646 -80.89 6.54 38.09
N SER A 647 -81.18 7.64 37.41
CA SER A 647 -81.40 9.03 37.82
C SER A 647 -82.31 9.27 39.07
N PRO A 648 -82.39 10.49 39.73
CA PRO A 648 -83.07 11.60 39.06
C PRO A 648 -82.57 13.06 39.35
N SER A 649 -82.86 13.90 38.40
CA SER A 649 -83.34 15.30 38.43
C SER A 649 -82.71 16.38 39.31
N GLY A 650 -82.44 17.51 38.71
CA GLY A 650 -82.32 18.82 39.33
C GLY A 650 -81.58 19.85 38.46
N GLN A 651 -82.35 20.61 37.71
CA GLN A 651 -82.00 21.91 37.11
C GLN A 651 -82.08 23.02 38.16
N PRO A 652 -81.78 24.32 37.84
CA PRO A 652 -80.71 24.98 37.13
C PRO A 652 -80.13 26.17 37.97
N THR A 653 -79.22 26.92 37.44
CA THR A 653 -79.05 28.40 37.39
C THR A 653 -77.60 28.79 37.24
N GLU A 654 -77.32 29.43 36.15
CA GLU A 654 -77.00 30.85 35.87
C GLU A 654 -75.73 31.46 36.39
N GLU A 655 -75.08 32.12 35.43
CA GLU A 655 -74.26 33.36 35.48
C GLU A 655 -72.89 33.26 36.04
N SER A 656 -71.92 33.81 35.44
CA SER A 656 -71.56 35.00 34.67
C SER A 656 -70.10 35.33 34.93
N SER A 657 -69.41 35.67 33.87
CA SER A 657 -68.33 36.65 33.72
C SER A 657 -67.20 36.73 34.73
N ALA A 658 -65.95 36.54 34.30
CA ALA A 658 -65.03 37.60 33.94
C ALA A 658 -63.79 37.00 33.23
#